data_62675b5597dbcbd50d21f606c8858a33
#
_entry.id   62675b5597dbcbd50d21f606c8858a33
#
_cell.length_a   1.000
_cell.length_b   1.000
_cell.length_c   1.000
_cell.angle_alpha   90.00
_cell.angle_beta   90.00
_cell.angle_gamma   90.00
#
_symmetry.space_group_name_H-M   'P 1'
#
loop_
_entity.id
_entity.type
_entity.pdbx_description
1 polymer ?
#
loop_
_entity_poly.entity_id
_entity_poly.type
_entity_poly.pdbx_seq_one_letter_code
_entity_poly.pdbx_strand_id
1 'polypeptide(L)'
;MIPEIGHFALILCLALSIVQGVVPLIGAAKGNRALMAVARPAAIANALFGTIAFGCLAYSFYVSDFSVLNVANNSNSMLPWYYKVAATWGSHEGSILFWVVTLGWWSAAVAFSAKKLPAEMTARVTGVMGLVAMGFLTFMLFTSNPFLRLFPAPAEGADLNPLLQDPGMVFHPPLLYLGYVGFSVPFAFAIAALISGRLDAAWARWMRPWTTAAWILLTLGIALGSYWAYYELGWGGWWFWDPVENSSFMPWLTGTALIHSLAVTEKRGCFRIWTVLLAILTFSLSLLGTFLVRSGVLTSVHAFATDPERGLFILAFLIIVIGLSFLLFAWRAPTVGLGGNFGMISRESMLLVNNVLLVVAMGAVLLGTLYPLFLDALNAGKISVGPPYFDAVFGPLMLPLVFLMGVGPLARWKEADPKQLAKSLLWAMIVSIVLGAAVPLLMGEWSNWVFVGCTLAFFVVTGAVEAFRQQIRHGEGSVVSKLLRQPRAYWGMHIAHIGVAVFIIGVALVKGYQSERDVQMFVGETVTVAGYTFEFKGVTSTRGANYTADRGEFVLSRDGKVLETLHPEKRKYFSSNSMPMTEAAIRHSITGDVYVSLGVPTSDGGWVVRAYSKPYVTWIWFGCIIMSIGGLWAASDRRFRSKKRKDAKTQAAVA
;
A
#
# COMPACT_ATOMS: atom_id res chain seq x y z
N MET A 1 19.14 5.88 30.91
CA MET A 1 17.82 5.49 31.51
C MET A 1 16.70 5.33 30.48
N ILE A 2 16.47 6.26 29.55
CA ILE A 2 15.35 6.14 28.57
C ILE A 2 15.49 4.91 27.66
N PRO A 3 16.68 4.62 27.07
CA PRO A 3 16.83 3.39 26.26
C PRO A 3 16.59 2.11 27.04
N GLU A 4 17.00 2.06 28.33
CA GLU A 4 16.77 0.91 29.21
C GLU A 4 15.28 0.69 29.51
N ILE A 5 14.51 1.78 29.68
CA ILE A 5 13.03 1.71 29.80
C ILE A 5 12.42 1.17 28.51
N GLY A 6 12.91 1.64 27.35
CA GLY A 6 12.48 1.15 26.05
C GLY A 6 12.76 -0.35 25.86
N HIS A 7 13.96 -0.79 26.18
CA HIS A 7 14.36 -2.21 26.14
C HIS A 7 13.51 -3.06 27.09
N PHE A 8 13.32 -2.62 28.33
CA PHE A 8 12.46 -3.30 29.29
C PHE A 8 11.01 -3.41 28.81
N ALA A 9 10.49 -2.34 28.21
CA ALA A 9 9.15 -2.35 27.61
C ALA A 9 9.04 -3.39 26.49
N LEU A 10 10.09 -3.58 25.66
CA LEU A 10 10.10 -4.65 24.62
C LEU A 10 10.12 -6.06 25.24
N ILE A 11 10.85 -6.28 26.32
CA ILE A 11 10.84 -7.55 27.05
C ILE A 11 9.43 -7.84 27.60
N LEU A 12 8.77 -6.82 28.16
CA LEU A 12 7.38 -6.94 28.60
C LEU A 12 6.42 -7.21 27.42
N CYS A 13 6.63 -6.58 26.27
CA CYS A 13 5.86 -6.87 25.06
C CYS A 13 5.99 -8.35 24.66
N LEU A 14 7.20 -8.93 24.70
CA LEU A 14 7.39 -10.33 24.37
C LEU A 14 6.63 -11.23 25.37
N ALA A 15 6.76 -11.00 26.66
CA ALA A 15 6.02 -11.75 27.69
C ALA A 15 4.50 -11.63 27.50
N LEU A 16 4.01 -10.41 27.25
CA LEU A 16 2.59 -10.16 26.98
C LEU A 16 2.12 -10.80 25.67
N SER A 17 2.95 -10.83 24.62
CA SER A 17 2.57 -11.47 23.36
C SER A 17 2.45 -12.98 23.50
N ILE A 18 3.27 -13.62 24.33
CA ILE A 18 3.15 -15.04 24.70
C ILE A 18 1.83 -15.27 25.43
N VAL A 19 1.52 -14.45 26.44
CA VAL A 19 0.24 -14.54 27.18
C VAL A 19 -0.94 -14.32 26.25
N GLN A 20 -0.89 -13.29 25.41
CA GLN A 20 -1.93 -12.96 24.42
C GLN A 20 -2.11 -14.07 23.38
N GLY A 21 -1.02 -14.70 22.94
CA GLY A 21 -1.04 -15.75 21.94
C GLY A 21 -1.56 -17.08 22.48
N VAL A 22 -1.17 -17.45 23.70
CA VAL A 22 -1.41 -18.80 24.24
C VAL A 22 -2.69 -18.88 25.07
N VAL A 23 -2.84 -18.00 26.07
CA VAL A 23 -3.91 -18.13 27.09
C VAL A 23 -5.32 -18.03 26.49
N PRO A 24 -5.64 -17.03 25.63
CA PRO A 24 -6.96 -16.93 25.02
C PRO A 24 -7.27 -18.08 24.05
N LEU A 25 -6.26 -18.61 23.33
CA LEU A 25 -6.45 -19.75 22.43
C LEU A 25 -6.81 -21.03 23.21
N ILE A 26 -6.12 -21.29 24.33
CA ILE A 26 -6.46 -22.38 25.25
C ILE A 26 -7.86 -22.17 25.83
N GLY A 27 -8.18 -20.92 26.21
CA GLY A 27 -9.50 -20.54 26.71
C GLY A 27 -10.61 -20.84 25.71
N ALA A 28 -10.40 -20.47 24.44
CA ALA A 28 -11.35 -20.72 23.36
C ALA A 28 -11.49 -22.22 23.02
N ALA A 29 -10.39 -22.99 23.11
CA ALA A 29 -10.42 -24.44 22.88
C ALA A 29 -11.19 -25.19 23.99
N LYS A 30 -11.04 -24.75 25.25
CA LYS A 30 -11.68 -25.37 26.44
C LYS A 30 -13.05 -24.74 26.78
N GLY A 31 -13.53 -23.73 26.05
CA GLY A 31 -14.75 -22.99 26.39
C GLY A 31 -14.64 -22.16 27.69
N ASN A 32 -13.42 -21.90 28.21
CA ASN A 32 -13.18 -21.21 29.45
C ASN A 32 -13.22 -19.70 29.28
N ARG A 33 -14.29 -19.07 29.78
CA ARG A 33 -14.53 -17.63 29.67
C ARG A 33 -13.47 -16.76 30.36
N ALA A 34 -12.93 -17.21 31.51
CA ALA A 34 -11.91 -16.47 32.26
C ALA A 34 -10.60 -16.38 31.46
N LEU A 35 -10.15 -17.49 30.85
CA LEU A 35 -8.97 -17.50 29.98
C LEU A 35 -9.19 -16.68 28.70
N MET A 36 -10.38 -16.76 28.09
CA MET A 36 -10.71 -15.91 26.93
C MET A 36 -10.72 -14.42 27.27
N ALA A 37 -11.11 -14.04 28.49
CA ALA A 37 -11.16 -12.64 28.92
C ALA A 37 -9.78 -11.99 29.01
N VAL A 38 -8.68 -12.76 29.11
CA VAL A 38 -7.29 -12.27 29.08
C VAL A 38 -6.94 -11.62 27.73
N ALA A 39 -7.60 -12.00 26.66
CA ALA A 39 -7.34 -11.49 25.29
C ALA A 39 -7.31 -9.96 25.20
N ARG A 40 -8.31 -9.31 25.80
CA ARG A 40 -8.44 -7.84 25.70
C ARG A 40 -7.38 -7.09 26.49
N PRO A 41 -7.18 -7.31 27.80
CA PRO A 41 -6.15 -6.60 28.57
C PRO A 41 -4.75 -6.89 28.04
N ALA A 42 -4.44 -8.12 27.61
CA ALA A 42 -3.14 -8.46 27.06
C ALA A 42 -2.84 -7.71 25.74
N ALA A 43 -3.79 -7.64 24.82
CA ALA A 43 -3.64 -6.88 23.56
C ALA A 43 -3.46 -5.37 23.81
N ILE A 44 -4.20 -4.79 24.77
CA ILE A 44 -4.08 -3.37 25.12
C ILE A 44 -2.73 -3.10 25.79
N ALA A 45 -2.31 -3.95 26.72
CA ALA A 45 -1.02 -3.81 27.40
C ALA A 45 0.16 -3.95 26.43
N ASN A 46 0.08 -4.91 25.50
CA ASN A 46 1.09 -5.08 24.45
C ASN A 46 1.21 -3.82 23.57
N ALA A 47 0.08 -3.26 23.11
CA ALA A 47 0.08 -2.00 22.35
C ALA A 47 0.65 -0.83 23.17
N LEU A 48 0.35 -0.74 24.47
CA LEU A 48 0.85 0.31 25.36
C LEU A 48 2.38 0.23 25.52
N PHE A 49 2.90 -0.95 25.91
CA PHE A 49 4.35 -1.12 26.12
C PHE A 49 5.13 -1.00 24.80
N GLY A 50 4.59 -1.48 23.67
CA GLY A 50 5.16 -1.25 22.36
C GLY A 50 5.25 0.24 22.01
N THR A 51 4.19 1.01 22.31
CA THR A 51 4.18 2.46 22.11
C THR A 51 5.18 3.17 23.01
N ILE A 52 5.34 2.71 24.27
CA ILE A 52 6.37 3.23 25.19
C ILE A 52 7.76 2.95 24.64
N ALA A 53 8.04 1.72 24.19
CA ALA A 53 9.34 1.37 23.58
C ALA A 53 9.64 2.25 22.37
N PHE A 54 8.67 2.42 21.48
CA PHE A 54 8.81 3.29 20.32
C PHE A 54 9.06 4.76 20.71
N GLY A 55 8.32 5.28 21.67
CA GLY A 55 8.52 6.62 22.21
C GLY A 55 9.90 6.82 22.84
N CYS A 56 10.42 5.81 23.55
CA CYS A 56 11.78 5.85 24.11
C CYS A 56 12.85 5.93 23.00
N LEU A 57 12.69 5.16 21.91
CA LEU A 57 13.62 5.22 20.78
C LEU A 57 13.53 6.56 20.06
N ALA A 58 12.31 7.04 19.77
CA ALA A 58 12.09 8.34 19.14
C ALA A 58 12.68 9.50 19.97
N TYR A 59 12.56 9.43 21.31
CA TYR A 59 13.18 10.40 22.21
C TYR A 59 14.70 10.31 22.16
N SER A 60 15.28 9.11 22.10
CA SER A 60 16.74 8.92 21.98
C SER A 60 17.28 9.52 20.69
N PHE A 61 16.57 9.40 19.58
CA PHE A 61 16.87 10.10 18.31
C PHE A 61 16.75 11.61 18.46
N TYR A 62 15.66 12.09 19.06
CA TYR A 62 15.41 13.53 19.23
C TYR A 62 16.52 14.24 20.00
N VAL A 63 17.00 13.63 21.09
CA VAL A 63 18.09 14.18 21.92
C VAL A 63 19.50 13.83 21.42
N SER A 64 19.61 13.10 20.32
CA SER A 64 20.90 12.62 19.75
C SER A 64 21.72 11.80 20.76
N ASP A 65 21.09 10.82 21.43
CA ASP A 65 21.77 9.91 22.36
C ASP A 65 22.62 8.89 21.60
N PHE A 66 23.81 9.31 21.17
CA PHE A 66 24.75 8.47 20.40
C PHE A 66 25.33 7.29 21.18
N SER A 67 25.02 7.14 22.47
CA SER A 67 25.30 5.90 23.19
C SER A 67 24.38 4.76 22.80
N VAL A 68 23.29 5.03 22.05
CA VAL A 68 22.43 4.03 21.40
C VAL A 68 22.95 3.77 20.00
N LEU A 69 23.34 2.52 19.70
CA LEU A 69 23.94 2.13 18.41
C LEU A 69 23.07 2.55 17.22
N ASN A 70 21.76 2.35 17.33
CA ASN A 70 20.81 2.70 16.28
C ASN A 70 20.77 4.22 16.01
N VAL A 71 20.85 5.05 17.03
CA VAL A 71 20.91 6.51 16.91
C VAL A 71 22.24 6.94 16.29
N ALA A 72 23.35 6.37 16.77
CA ALA A 72 24.69 6.70 16.27
C ALA A 72 24.86 6.38 14.78
N ASN A 73 24.24 5.29 14.29
CA ASN A 73 24.34 4.87 12.90
C ASN A 73 23.38 5.61 11.94
N ASN A 74 22.33 6.27 12.44
CA ASN A 74 21.24 6.78 11.60
C ASN A 74 20.84 8.22 11.91
N SER A 75 21.65 8.98 12.62
CA SER A 75 21.38 10.39 12.95
C SER A 75 22.66 11.15 13.25
N ASN A 76 22.61 12.48 13.23
CA ASN A 76 23.66 13.34 13.75
C ASN A 76 23.11 14.61 14.41
N SER A 77 23.99 15.40 15.03
CA SER A 77 23.60 16.58 15.79
C SER A 77 23.00 17.70 14.90
N MET A 78 23.43 17.83 13.64
CA MET A 78 22.99 18.85 12.68
C MET A 78 21.69 18.49 11.96
N LEU A 79 21.25 17.22 12.05
CA LEU A 79 20.01 16.77 11.40
C LEU A 79 18.79 17.52 11.97
N PRO A 80 17.89 18.08 11.15
CA PRO A 80 16.66 18.70 11.59
C PRO A 80 15.83 17.77 12.49
N TRP A 81 15.22 18.30 13.56
CA TRP A 81 14.55 17.52 14.61
C TRP A 81 13.47 16.58 14.07
N TYR A 82 12.72 17.00 13.05
CA TYR A 82 11.68 16.16 12.43
C TYR A 82 12.25 14.97 11.67
N TYR A 83 13.43 15.09 11.08
CA TYR A 83 14.15 13.97 10.49
C TYR A 83 14.82 13.08 11.55
N LYS A 84 15.29 13.66 12.69
CA LYS A 84 15.72 12.83 13.83
C LYS A 84 14.60 11.92 14.31
N VAL A 85 13.39 12.44 14.48
CA VAL A 85 12.23 11.65 14.87
C VAL A 85 11.86 10.62 13.78
N ALA A 86 11.86 11.01 12.51
CA ALA A 86 11.57 10.12 11.40
C ALA A 86 12.62 9.01 11.22
N ALA A 87 13.88 9.26 11.57
CA ALA A 87 14.95 8.25 11.57
C ALA A 87 14.64 7.06 12.47
N THR A 88 13.74 7.21 13.45
CA THR A 88 13.24 6.09 14.26
C THR A 88 12.72 4.94 13.41
N TRP A 89 12.02 5.22 12.30
CA TRP A 89 11.54 4.19 11.36
C TRP A 89 12.36 4.11 10.06
N GLY A 90 13.38 4.95 9.90
CA GLY A 90 14.33 4.90 8.78
C GLY A 90 15.42 3.86 8.92
N SER A 91 15.64 3.36 10.13
CA SER A 91 16.65 2.35 10.42
C SER A 91 16.09 0.92 10.35
N HIS A 92 16.98 -0.07 10.22
CA HIS A 92 16.60 -1.47 10.19
C HIS A 92 15.84 -1.87 11.48
N GLU A 93 16.43 -1.59 12.66
CA GLU A 93 15.90 -1.95 13.97
C GLU A 93 14.63 -1.15 14.30
N GLY A 94 14.64 0.15 14.02
CA GLY A 94 13.52 1.03 14.34
C GLY A 94 12.30 0.79 13.45
N SER A 95 12.50 0.42 12.18
CA SER A 95 11.41 0.09 11.28
C SER A 95 10.70 -1.22 11.67
N ILE A 96 11.41 -2.22 12.21
CA ILE A 96 10.77 -3.44 12.73
C ILE A 96 10.05 -3.18 14.05
N LEU A 97 10.59 -2.29 14.90
CA LEU A 97 9.88 -1.83 16.09
C LEU A 97 8.55 -1.17 15.69
N PHE A 98 8.57 -0.31 14.67
CA PHE A 98 7.36 0.32 14.18
C PHE A 98 6.35 -0.69 13.60
N TRP A 99 6.84 -1.74 12.93
CA TRP A 99 6.01 -2.86 12.46
C TRP A 99 5.26 -3.55 13.62
N VAL A 100 5.99 -3.88 14.70
CA VAL A 100 5.43 -4.54 15.89
C VAL A 100 4.43 -3.64 16.63
N VAL A 101 4.76 -2.36 16.78
CA VAL A 101 3.86 -1.37 17.41
C VAL A 101 2.57 -1.22 16.60
N THR A 102 2.68 -1.15 15.28
CA THR A 102 1.52 -1.10 14.38
C THR A 102 0.65 -2.36 14.52
N LEU A 103 1.25 -3.54 14.61
CA LEU A 103 0.52 -4.79 14.88
C LEU A 103 -0.19 -4.74 16.25
N GLY A 104 0.47 -4.20 17.26
CA GLY A 104 -0.12 -3.97 18.58
C GLY A 104 -1.33 -3.05 18.52
N TRP A 105 -1.25 -1.93 17.80
CA TRP A 105 -2.39 -1.01 17.61
C TRP A 105 -3.57 -1.68 16.91
N TRP A 106 -3.33 -2.46 15.85
CA TRP A 106 -4.37 -3.23 15.18
C TRP A 106 -5.00 -4.27 16.12
N SER A 107 -4.19 -4.97 16.91
CA SER A 107 -4.66 -5.95 17.88
C SER A 107 -5.51 -5.30 18.98
N ALA A 108 -5.08 -4.15 19.51
CA ALA A 108 -5.85 -3.37 20.48
C ALA A 108 -7.18 -2.86 19.86
N ALA A 109 -7.16 -2.39 18.61
CA ALA A 109 -8.38 -1.96 17.90
C ALA A 109 -9.39 -3.10 17.76
N VAL A 110 -8.95 -4.32 17.43
CA VAL A 110 -9.81 -5.52 17.44
C VAL A 110 -10.34 -5.79 18.84
N ALA A 111 -9.49 -5.73 19.87
CA ALA A 111 -9.88 -5.94 21.26
C ALA A 111 -10.90 -4.89 21.77
N PHE A 112 -10.80 -3.64 21.36
CA PHE A 112 -11.81 -2.61 21.63
C PHE A 112 -13.13 -2.87 20.93
N SER A 113 -13.11 -3.48 19.73
CA SER A 113 -14.32 -3.87 18.99
C SER A 113 -15.00 -5.14 19.53
N ALA A 114 -14.42 -5.81 20.52
CA ALA A 114 -14.83 -7.10 21.09
C ALA A 114 -16.31 -7.15 21.54
N LYS A 115 -16.90 -6.00 21.95
CA LYS A 115 -18.34 -5.92 22.30
C LYS A 115 -19.28 -6.32 21.15
N LYS A 116 -18.78 -6.38 19.92
CA LYS A 116 -19.54 -6.69 18.69
C LYS A 116 -19.25 -8.10 18.16
N LEU A 117 -18.27 -8.80 18.73
CA LEU A 117 -17.81 -10.11 18.30
C LEU A 117 -18.12 -11.15 19.40
N PRO A 118 -18.33 -12.43 19.05
CA PRO A 118 -18.31 -13.51 20.02
C PRO A 118 -16.98 -13.56 20.78
N ALA A 119 -17.02 -13.83 22.10
CA ALA A 119 -15.81 -13.87 22.93
C ALA A 119 -14.77 -14.86 22.39
N GLU A 120 -15.22 -16.01 21.91
CA GLU A 120 -14.40 -17.05 21.30
C GLU A 120 -13.67 -16.54 20.03
N MET A 121 -14.37 -15.79 19.16
CA MET A 121 -13.77 -15.21 17.95
C MET A 121 -12.74 -14.14 18.33
N THR A 122 -13.07 -13.26 19.27
CA THR A 122 -12.13 -12.26 19.76
C THR A 122 -10.86 -12.90 20.32
N ALA A 123 -11.02 -13.92 21.17
CA ALA A 123 -9.91 -14.63 21.79
C ALA A 123 -8.99 -15.28 20.75
N ARG A 124 -9.56 -15.89 19.70
CA ARG A 124 -8.76 -16.52 18.62
C ARG A 124 -8.08 -15.47 17.74
N VAL A 125 -8.78 -14.44 17.33
CA VAL A 125 -8.19 -13.39 16.45
C VAL A 125 -7.04 -12.69 17.16
N THR A 126 -7.25 -12.20 18.39
CA THR A 126 -6.18 -11.53 19.15
C THR A 126 -5.07 -12.50 19.53
N GLY A 127 -5.39 -13.78 19.79
CA GLY A 127 -4.41 -14.82 20.06
C GLY A 127 -3.49 -15.08 18.85
N VAL A 128 -4.03 -15.20 17.65
CA VAL A 128 -3.22 -15.35 16.42
C VAL A 128 -2.33 -14.12 16.20
N MET A 129 -2.85 -12.91 16.41
CA MET A 129 -2.04 -11.68 16.32
C MET A 129 -0.94 -11.66 17.38
N GLY A 130 -1.20 -12.16 18.60
CA GLY A 130 -0.19 -12.32 19.65
C GLY A 130 0.93 -13.29 19.27
N LEU A 131 0.62 -14.41 18.61
CA LEU A 131 1.64 -15.35 18.12
C LEU A 131 2.53 -14.72 17.01
N VAL A 132 1.94 -13.93 16.11
CA VAL A 132 2.71 -13.19 15.11
C VAL A 132 3.61 -12.14 15.77
N ALA A 133 3.08 -11.40 16.76
CA ALA A 133 3.85 -10.42 17.53
C ALA A 133 5.01 -11.08 18.28
N MET A 134 4.79 -12.25 18.88
CA MET A 134 5.82 -13.02 19.56
C MET A 134 7.00 -13.33 18.63
N GLY A 135 6.76 -13.76 17.40
CA GLY A 135 7.82 -14.05 16.42
C GLY A 135 8.66 -12.82 16.10
N PHE A 136 8.03 -11.69 15.80
CA PHE A 136 8.75 -10.45 15.52
C PHE A 136 9.47 -9.87 16.75
N LEU A 137 8.88 -9.95 17.94
CA LEU A 137 9.53 -9.51 19.17
C LEU A 137 10.74 -10.37 19.52
N THR A 138 10.66 -11.68 19.27
CA THR A 138 11.80 -12.59 19.40
C THR A 138 12.91 -12.19 18.42
N PHE A 139 12.57 -11.99 17.15
CA PHE A 139 13.52 -11.49 16.15
C PHE A 139 14.21 -10.20 16.62
N MET A 140 13.42 -9.24 17.08
CA MET A 140 13.91 -7.92 17.48
C MET A 140 14.85 -8.00 18.69
N LEU A 141 14.48 -8.73 19.72
CA LEU A 141 15.29 -8.81 20.95
C LEU A 141 16.59 -9.58 20.75
N PHE A 142 16.62 -10.60 19.90
CA PHE A 142 17.79 -11.48 19.75
C PHE A 142 18.70 -11.11 18.57
N THR A 143 18.16 -10.50 17.49
CA THR A 143 18.95 -10.21 16.27
C THR A 143 18.93 -8.74 15.84
N SER A 144 17.94 -7.95 16.27
CA SER A 144 17.72 -6.57 15.78
C SER A 144 17.31 -5.61 16.89
N ASN A 145 18.01 -5.64 18.02
CA ASN A 145 17.65 -4.85 19.19
C ASN A 145 17.91 -3.34 18.97
N PRO A 146 16.86 -2.49 18.95
CA PRO A 146 17.02 -1.05 18.72
C PRO A 146 17.66 -0.28 19.87
N PHE A 147 17.86 -0.92 21.04
CA PHE A 147 18.41 -0.30 22.25
C PHE A 147 19.81 -0.77 22.61
N LEU A 148 20.55 -1.37 21.66
CA LEU A 148 21.96 -1.73 21.88
C LEU A 148 22.77 -0.49 22.22
N ARG A 149 23.68 -0.62 23.22
CA ARG A 149 24.51 0.48 23.73
C ARG A 149 25.93 0.41 23.22
N LEU A 150 26.52 1.57 23.00
CA LEU A 150 27.92 1.75 22.66
C LEU A 150 28.70 2.33 23.84
N PHE A 151 29.86 1.74 24.13
CA PHE A 151 30.81 2.23 25.12
C PHE A 151 32.24 2.12 24.57
N PRO A 152 32.98 3.24 24.45
CA PRO A 152 32.50 4.62 24.68
C PRO A 152 31.50 5.08 23.62
N ALA A 153 30.61 6.01 23.99
CA ALA A 153 29.72 6.64 23.01
C ALA A 153 30.52 7.52 22.04
N PRO A 154 30.26 7.48 20.73
CA PRO A 154 30.88 8.40 19.80
C PRO A 154 30.45 9.84 20.07
N ALA A 155 31.32 10.81 19.74
CA ALA A 155 31.04 12.23 19.91
C ALA A 155 29.97 12.74 18.91
N GLU A 156 29.85 12.07 17.76
CA GLU A 156 28.91 12.42 16.69
C GLU A 156 28.40 11.13 16.02
N GLY A 157 27.21 11.20 15.40
CA GLY A 157 26.63 10.10 14.66
C GLY A 157 26.95 10.13 13.16
N ALA A 158 26.67 9.00 12.49
CA ALA A 158 27.00 8.81 11.07
C ALA A 158 26.10 9.60 10.10
N ASP A 159 24.94 10.01 10.48
CA ASP A 159 23.86 10.66 9.71
C ASP A 159 22.78 9.70 9.18
N LEU A 160 21.64 10.26 8.88
CA LEU A 160 20.57 9.60 8.15
C LEU A 160 20.93 9.55 6.67
N ASN A 161 20.59 8.44 6.00
CA ASN A 161 20.74 8.35 4.54
C ASN A 161 20.13 9.59 3.86
N PRO A 162 20.87 10.30 2.98
CA PRO A 162 20.38 11.48 2.28
C PRO A 162 19.02 11.35 1.64
N LEU A 163 18.74 10.22 0.97
CA LEU A 163 17.42 9.90 0.38
C LEU A 163 16.27 9.92 1.39
N LEU A 164 16.55 9.74 2.67
CA LEU A 164 15.57 9.72 3.74
C LEU A 164 15.40 11.10 4.42
N GLN A 165 16.19 12.10 4.03
CA GLN A 165 16.10 13.45 4.57
C GLN A 165 15.10 14.30 3.78
N ASP A 166 13.89 13.77 3.62
CA ASP A 166 12.80 14.34 2.85
C ASP A 166 11.45 14.22 3.60
N PRO A 167 10.49 15.14 3.39
CA PRO A 167 9.15 15.03 3.98
C PRO A 167 8.42 13.70 3.66
N GLY A 168 8.70 13.08 2.51
CA GLY A 168 8.19 11.75 2.15
C GLY A 168 8.52 10.71 3.21
N MET A 169 9.71 10.76 3.79
CA MET A 169 10.14 9.89 4.88
C MET A 169 9.30 10.05 6.15
N VAL A 170 8.76 11.23 6.41
CA VAL A 170 7.93 11.48 7.60
C VAL A 170 6.56 10.80 7.45
N PHE A 171 5.94 10.82 6.25
CA PHE A 171 4.55 10.45 6.05
C PHE A 171 4.33 9.11 5.35
N HIS A 172 5.17 8.75 4.35
CA HIS A 172 4.99 7.53 3.56
C HIS A 172 5.13 6.25 4.38
N PRO A 173 6.23 6.00 5.15
CA PRO A 173 6.39 4.74 5.86
C PRO A 173 5.29 4.49 6.89
N PRO A 174 4.83 5.47 7.70
CA PRO A 174 3.71 5.26 8.62
C PRO A 174 2.43 4.81 7.93
N LEU A 175 2.05 5.42 6.80
CA LEU A 175 0.86 5.02 6.05
C LEU A 175 1.00 3.62 5.45
N LEU A 176 2.18 3.33 4.86
CA LEU A 176 2.49 2.03 4.29
C LEU A 176 2.41 0.93 5.33
N TYR A 177 3.07 1.10 6.50
CA TYR A 177 3.07 0.13 7.59
C TYR A 177 1.67 -0.11 8.15
N LEU A 178 0.89 0.94 8.37
CA LEU A 178 -0.49 0.81 8.83
C LEU A 178 -1.33 -0.05 7.86
N GLY A 179 -1.17 0.12 6.55
CA GLY A 179 -1.87 -0.67 5.55
C GLY A 179 -1.34 -2.11 5.46
N TYR A 180 -0.05 -2.24 5.33
CA TYR A 180 0.68 -3.48 5.11
C TYR A 180 0.54 -4.47 6.28
N VAL A 181 0.78 -4.00 7.50
CA VAL A 181 0.59 -4.77 8.74
C VAL A 181 -0.89 -4.98 9.03
N GLY A 182 -1.76 -4.07 8.59
CA GLY A 182 -3.20 -4.16 8.78
C GLY A 182 -3.84 -5.43 8.21
N PHE A 183 -3.23 -6.03 7.18
CA PHE A 183 -3.67 -7.33 6.65
C PHE A 183 -3.46 -8.51 7.60
N SER A 184 -2.73 -8.33 8.70
CA SER A 184 -2.68 -9.30 9.81
C SER A 184 -4.04 -9.55 10.45
N VAL A 185 -4.94 -8.55 10.43
CA VAL A 185 -6.28 -8.69 11.00
C VAL A 185 -7.15 -9.66 10.18
N PRO A 186 -7.37 -9.46 8.86
CA PRO A 186 -8.10 -10.43 8.05
C PRO A 186 -7.44 -11.82 8.05
N PHE A 187 -6.12 -11.91 8.08
CA PHE A 187 -5.41 -13.18 8.27
C PHE A 187 -5.80 -13.85 9.59
N ALA A 188 -5.75 -13.13 10.70
CA ALA A 188 -6.10 -13.67 12.00
C ALA A 188 -7.58 -14.12 12.07
N PHE A 189 -8.49 -13.39 11.41
CA PHE A 189 -9.89 -13.82 11.24
C PHE A 189 -10.01 -15.09 10.42
N ALA A 190 -9.21 -15.26 9.37
CA ALA A 190 -9.20 -16.46 8.54
C ALA A 190 -8.71 -17.69 9.33
N ILE A 191 -7.59 -17.56 10.06
CA ILE A 191 -7.05 -18.62 10.92
C ILE A 191 -8.04 -18.96 12.05
N ALA A 192 -8.63 -17.95 12.71
CA ALA A 192 -9.64 -18.16 13.74
C ALA A 192 -10.88 -18.91 13.22
N ALA A 193 -11.30 -18.61 11.98
CA ALA A 193 -12.40 -19.28 11.31
C ALA A 193 -12.08 -20.75 10.97
N LEU A 194 -10.88 -21.02 10.47
CA LEU A 194 -10.42 -22.40 10.21
C LEU A 194 -10.37 -23.23 11.50
N ILE A 195 -9.83 -22.66 12.60
CA ILE A 195 -9.78 -23.34 13.91
C ILE A 195 -11.18 -23.62 14.44
N SER A 196 -12.12 -22.67 14.30
CA SER A 196 -13.49 -22.81 14.82
C SER A 196 -14.46 -23.55 13.92
N GLY A 197 -14.14 -23.73 12.64
CA GLY A 197 -15.06 -24.25 11.61
C GLY A 197 -16.20 -23.28 11.26
N ARG A 198 -16.15 -21.99 11.67
CA ARG A 198 -17.21 -20.99 11.45
C ARG A 198 -16.84 -20.04 10.33
N LEU A 199 -17.34 -20.34 9.13
CA LEU A 199 -17.14 -19.57 7.89
C LEU A 199 -18.50 -19.13 7.32
N ASP A 200 -19.25 -18.35 8.11
CA ASP A 200 -20.58 -17.88 7.77
C ASP A 200 -20.56 -16.42 7.25
N ALA A 201 -21.73 -15.91 6.85
CA ALA A 201 -21.90 -14.54 6.39
C ALA A 201 -21.58 -13.50 7.49
N ALA A 202 -21.73 -13.85 8.77
CA ALA A 202 -21.41 -12.97 9.89
C ALA A 202 -19.90 -12.80 10.01
N TRP A 203 -19.11 -13.88 9.88
CA TRP A 203 -17.67 -13.84 9.84
C TRP A 203 -17.14 -12.92 8.74
N ALA A 204 -17.64 -13.06 7.49
CA ALA A 204 -17.24 -12.21 6.38
C ALA A 204 -17.58 -10.72 6.66
N ARG A 205 -18.75 -10.46 7.28
CA ARG A 205 -19.17 -9.10 7.67
C ARG A 205 -18.27 -8.48 8.71
N TRP A 206 -17.78 -9.26 9.69
CA TRP A 206 -16.87 -8.75 10.72
C TRP A 206 -15.49 -8.43 10.15
N MET A 207 -14.97 -9.25 9.23
CA MET A 207 -13.65 -9.08 8.62
C MET A 207 -13.59 -7.90 7.65
N ARG A 208 -14.68 -7.63 6.92
CA ARG A 208 -14.73 -6.68 5.81
C ARG A 208 -14.25 -5.26 6.15
N PRO A 209 -14.68 -4.60 7.24
CA PRO A 209 -14.21 -3.25 7.57
C PRO A 209 -12.71 -3.18 7.85
N TRP A 210 -12.11 -4.21 8.44
CA TRP A 210 -10.68 -4.29 8.70
C TRP A 210 -9.88 -4.43 7.42
N THR A 211 -10.32 -5.32 6.53
CA THR A 211 -9.71 -5.50 5.22
C THR A 211 -9.75 -4.21 4.40
N THR A 212 -10.90 -3.52 4.41
CA THR A 212 -11.05 -2.25 3.69
C THR A 212 -10.18 -1.15 4.30
N ALA A 213 -10.06 -1.08 5.63
CA ALA A 213 -9.19 -0.11 6.30
C ALA A 213 -7.71 -0.34 5.97
N ALA A 214 -7.23 -1.59 6.03
CA ALA A 214 -5.88 -1.95 5.64
C ALA A 214 -5.60 -1.60 4.16
N TRP A 215 -6.54 -1.90 3.27
CA TRP A 215 -6.44 -1.60 1.85
C TRP A 215 -6.37 -0.09 1.56
N ILE A 216 -7.18 0.74 2.25
CA ILE A 216 -7.15 2.21 2.11
C ILE A 216 -5.78 2.75 2.49
N LEU A 217 -5.27 2.35 3.66
CA LEU A 217 -3.98 2.82 4.16
C LEU A 217 -2.83 2.37 3.26
N LEU A 218 -2.89 1.14 2.74
CA LEU A 218 -1.90 0.64 1.79
C LEU A 218 -1.99 1.39 0.44
N THR A 219 -3.21 1.70 -0.04
CA THR A 219 -3.40 2.51 -1.26
C THR A 219 -2.74 3.89 -1.11
N LEU A 220 -2.99 4.58 0.01
CA LEU A 220 -2.38 5.88 0.29
C LEU A 220 -0.87 5.76 0.50
N GLY A 221 -0.41 4.71 1.19
CA GLY A 221 1.01 4.46 1.40
C GLY A 221 1.76 4.27 0.08
N ILE A 222 1.26 3.39 -0.81
CA ILE A 222 1.86 3.15 -2.13
C ILE A 222 1.84 4.44 -2.98
N ALA A 223 0.69 5.14 -3.01
CA ALA A 223 0.56 6.38 -3.78
C ALA A 223 1.54 7.47 -3.32
N LEU A 224 1.71 7.62 -2.00
CA LEU A 224 2.64 8.61 -1.44
C LEU A 224 4.10 8.21 -1.69
N GLY A 225 4.44 6.91 -1.64
CA GLY A 225 5.77 6.43 -2.01
C GLY A 225 6.10 6.64 -3.49
N SER A 226 5.12 6.37 -4.36
CA SER A 226 5.23 6.67 -5.80
C SER A 226 5.45 8.17 -6.06
N TYR A 227 4.73 9.04 -5.35
CA TYR A 227 4.90 10.49 -5.44
C TYR A 227 6.28 10.92 -4.93
N TRP A 228 6.74 10.36 -3.79
CA TRP A 228 8.06 10.62 -3.24
C TRP A 228 9.18 10.20 -4.21
N ALA A 229 9.12 8.99 -4.76
CA ALA A 229 10.08 8.55 -5.78
C ALA A 229 10.11 9.48 -7.02
N TYR A 230 8.96 10.03 -7.42
CA TYR A 230 8.83 10.90 -8.57
C TYR A 230 9.60 12.21 -8.41
N TYR A 231 9.53 12.87 -7.26
CA TYR A 231 10.21 14.16 -7.07
C TYR A 231 11.61 14.02 -6.50
N GLU A 232 11.92 12.98 -5.72
CA GLU A 232 13.17 12.84 -4.97
C GLU A 232 14.29 12.20 -5.79
N LEU A 233 13.99 11.14 -6.56
CA LEU A 233 15.04 10.37 -7.23
C LEU A 233 15.68 11.08 -8.43
N GLY A 234 15.09 12.15 -8.92
CA GLY A 234 15.61 12.90 -10.08
C GLY A 234 15.51 12.16 -11.43
N TRP A 235 14.83 10.99 -11.46
CA TRP A 235 14.68 10.17 -12.66
C TRP A 235 13.40 10.46 -13.43
N GLY A 236 12.50 11.29 -12.89
CA GLY A 236 11.23 11.66 -13.50
C GLY A 236 10.23 10.53 -13.68
N GLY A 237 10.49 9.35 -13.14
CA GLY A 237 9.56 8.21 -13.12
C GLY A 237 8.67 8.25 -11.89
N TRP A 238 7.45 7.70 -11.99
CA TRP A 238 6.50 7.59 -10.88
C TRP A 238 6.33 6.15 -10.38
N TRP A 239 6.84 5.13 -11.11
CA TRP A 239 6.85 3.71 -10.75
C TRP A 239 7.97 2.99 -11.49
N PHE A 240 8.81 2.28 -10.77
CA PHE A 240 10.04 1.69 -11.32
C PHE A 240 10.02 0.17 -11.36
N TRP A 241 8.96 -0.45 -10.87
CA TRP A 241 8.90 -1.90 -10.67
C TRP A 241 10.04 -2.43 -9.77
N ASP A 242 10.51 -1.58 -8.87
CA ASP A 242 11.50 -1.98 -7.88
C ASP A 242 10.98 -3.16 -7.04
N PRO A 243 11.83 -4.14 -6.67
CA PRO A 243 11.39 -5.30 -5.89
C PRO A 243 10.66 -4.96 -4.59
N VAL A 244 11.00 -3.85 -3.94
CA VAL A 244 10.31 -3.41 -2.72
C VAL A 244 8.99 -2.72 -3.03
N GLU A 245 8.90 -1.93 -4.10
CA GLU A 245 7.63 -1.42 -4.62
C GLU A 245 6.68 -2.59 -4.92
N ASN A 246 7.16 -3.58 -5.67
CA ASN A 246 6.42 -4.79 -6.01
C ASN A 246 5.95 -5.54 -4.75
N SER A 247 6.79 -5.61 -3.70
CA SER A 247 6.46 -6.31 -2.46
C SER A 247 5.28 -5.66 -1.72
N SER A 248 5.06 -4.36 -1.88
CA SER A 248 3.91 -3.66 -1.32
C SER A 248 2.67 -3.76 -2.23
N PHE A 249 2.87 -3.85 -3.53
CA PHE A 249 1.81 -3.92 -4.53
C PHE A 249 1.13 -5.29 -4.58
N MET A 250 1.88 -6.38 -4.39
CA MET A 250 1.32 -7.74 -4.36
C MET A 250 0.21 -7.94 -3.30
N PRO A 251 0.39 -7.57 -2.02
CA PRO A 251 -0.69 -7.63 -1.03
C PRO A 251 -1.83 -6.65 -1.32
N TRP A 252 -1.60 -5.55 -2.04
CA TRP A 252 -2.66 -4.67 -2.50
C TRP A 252 -3.55 -5.36 -3.55
N LEU A 253 -2.98 -6.09 -4.51
CA LEU A 253 -3.72 -6.86 -5.53
C LEU A 253 -4.57 -7.95 -4.88
N THR A 254 -3.97 -8.77 -4.02
CA THR A 254 -4.69 -9.85 -3.31
C THR A 254 -5.68 -9.31 -2.28
N GLY A 255 -5.39 -8.19 -1.64
CA GLY A 255 -6.29 -7.47 -0.75
C GLY A 255 -7.52 -6.94 -1.49
N THR A 256 -7.36 -6.45 -2.73
CA THR A 256 -8.46 -6.07 -3.61
C THR A 256 -9.33 -7.28 -3.96
N ALA A 257 -8.74 -8.41 -4.33
CA ALA A 257 -9.46 -9.67 -4.56
C ALA A 257 -10.21 -10.12 -3.30
N LEU A 258 -9.58 -9.98 -2.13
CA LEU A 258 -10.17 -10.33 -0.83
C LEU A 258 -11.42 -9.47 -0.52
N ILE A 259 -11.39 -8.15 -0.77
CA ILE A 259 -12.56 -7.28 -0.60
C ILE A 259 -13.73 -7.75 -1.46
N HIS A 260 -13.48 -8.11 -2.71
CA HIS A 260 -14.49 -8.61 -3.63
C HIS A 260 -15.01 -9.98 -3.19
N SER A 261 -14.13 -10.89 -2.79
CA SER A 261 -14.51 -12.21 -2.29
C SER A 261 -15.34 -12.13 -1.01
N LEU A 262 -14.98 -11.24 -0.07
CA LEU A 262 -15.76 -10.97 1.15
C LEU A 262 -17.18 -10.47 0.84
N ALA A 263 -17.34 -9.64 -0.18
CA ALA A 263 -18.65 -9.14 -0.59
C ALA A 263 -19.55 -10.28 -1.10
N VAL A 264 -19.00 -11.25 -1.84
CA VAL A 264 -19.73 -12.43 -2.30
C VAL A 264 -20.03 -13.37 -1.12
N THR A 265 -19.06 -13.64 -0.27
CA THR A 265 -19.23 -14.49 0.92
C THR A 265 -20.31 -13.96 1.86
N GLU A 266 -20.31 -12.65 2.13
CA GLU A 266 -21.31 -12.01 2.99
C GLU A 266 -22.73 -12.09 2.41
N LYS A 267 -22.89 -11.82 1.09
CA LYS A 267 -24.21 -11.69 0.47
C LYS A 267 -24.79 -12.99 -0.02
N ARG A 268 -23.94 -13.91 -0.46
CA ARG A 268 -24.32 -15.11 -1.19
C ARG A 268 -23.90 -16.42 -0.51
N GLY A 269 -22.98 -16.35 0.46
CA GLY A 269 -22.40 -17.54 1.08
C GLY A 269 -21.48 -18.35 0.15
N CYS A 270 -21.19 -17.84 -1.06
CA CYS A 270 -20.23 -18.41 -2.00
C CYS A 270 -18.81 -17.95 -1.67
N PHE A 271 -17.78 -18.56 -2.26
CA PHE A 271 -16.36 -18.20 -2.17
C PHE A 271 -15.72 -18.32 -0.77
N ARG A 272 -16.32 -19.04 0.16
CA ARG A 272 -15.80 -19.14 1.55
C ARG A 272 -14.35 -19.61 1.61
N ILE A 273 -14.04 -20.71 0.92
CA ILE A 273 -12.68 -21.28 0.85
C ILE A 273 -11.73 -20.30 0.17
N TRP A 274 -12.17 -19.70 -0.94
CA TRP A 274 -11.39 -18.72 -1.69
C TRP A 274 -11.10 -17.46 -0.85
N THR A 275 -12.07 -16.98 -0.07
CA THR A 275 -11.90 -15.83 0.85
C THR A 275 -10.85 -16.11 1.93
N VAL A 276 -10.85 -17.31 2.51
CA VAL A 276 -9.84 -17.72 3.49
C VAL A 276 -8.46 -17.79 2.84
N LEU A 277 -8.37 -18.42 1.67
CA LEU A 277 -7.12 -18.52 0.91
C LEU A 277 -6.53 -17.15 0.59
N LEU A 278 -7.36 -16.21 0.10
CA LEU A 278 -6.93 -14.85 -0.19
C LEU A 278 -6.47 -14.11 1.06
N ALA A 279 -7.12 -14.29 2.21
CA ALA A 279 -6.71 -13.65 3.46
C ALA A 279 -5.34 -14.17 3.94
N ILE A 280 -5.11 -15.48 3.84
CA ILE A 280 -3.81 -16.09 4.15
C ILE A 280 -2.74 -15.57 3.17
N LEU A 281 -3.03 -15.63 1.87
CA LEU A 281 -2.09 -15.19 0.82
C LEU A 281 -1.71 -13.71 0.96
N THR A 282 -2.67 -12.83 1.22
CA THR A 282 -2.42 -11.38 1.34
C THR A 282 -1.43 -11.08 2.46
N PHE A 283 -1.61 -11.67 3.64
CA PHE A 283 -0.67 -11.47 4.74
C PHE A 283 0.65 -12.20 4.54
N SER A 284 0.63 -13.36 3.91
CA SER A 284 1.86 -14.08 3.51
C SER A 284 2.75 -13.24 2.59
N LEU A 285 2.15 -12.50 1.66
CA LEU A 285 2.87 -11.55 0.80
C LEU A 285 3.41 -10.34 1.58
N SER A 286 2.69 -9.86 2.60
CA SER A 286 3.21 -8.84 3.51
C SER A 286 4.42 -9.34 4.31
N LEU A 287 4.40 -10.58 4.79
CA LEU A 287 5.56 -11.20 5.44
C LEU A 287 6.72 -11.42 4.48
N LEU A 288 6.43 -11.88 3.26
CA LEU A 288 7.46 -12.05 2.21
C LEU A 288 8.16 -10.72 1.89
N GLY A 289 7.41 -9.64 1.73
CA GLY A 289 8.00 -8.32 1.53
C GLY A 289 8.85 -7.87 2.71
N THR A 290 8.44 -8.17 3.94
CA THR A 290 9.26 -7.90 5.14
C THR A 290 10.59 -8.66 5.09
N PHE A 291 10.59 -9.90 4.60
CA PHE A 291 11.80 -10.68 4.36
C PHE A 291 12.67 -10.04 3.26
N LEU A 292 12.09 -9.73 2.11
CA LEU A 292 12.83 -9.19 0.95
C LEU A 292 13.57 -7.88 1.29
N VAL A 293 12.91 -6.96 2.00
CA VAL A 293 13.51 -5.68 2.39
C VAL A 293 14.67 -5.86 3.38
N ARG A 294 14.56 -6.83 4.31
CA ARG A 294 15.46 -6.95 5.46
C ARG A 294 16.58 -7.95 5.30
N SER A 295 16.44 -8.88 4.39
CA SER A 295 17.49 -9.87 4.11
C SER A 295 18.64 -9.30 3.29
N GLY A 296 18.42 -8.15 2.61
CA GLY A 296 19.38 -7.55 1.68
C GLY A 296 19.70 -8.44 0.47
N VAL A 297 18.88 -9.46 0.18
CA VAL A 297 19.07 -10.36 -0.98
C VAL A 297 18.69 -9.71 -2.30
N LEU A 298 17.99 -8.58 -2.28
CA LEU A 298 17.56 -7.84 -3.47
C LEU A 298 18.36 -6.53 -3.62
N THR A 299 18.69 -6.20 -4.85
CA THR A 299 19.19 -4.86 -5.20
C THR A 299 18.01 -3.90 -5.30
N SER A 300 17.87 -2.99 -4.35
CA SER A 300 16.81 -1.97 -4.29
C SER A 300 17.32 -0.75 -3.53
N VAL A 301 16.83 0.44 -3.90
CA VAL A 301 17.08 1.67 -3.14
C VAL A 301 16.44 1.66 -1.74
N HIS A 302 15.50 0.74 -1.52
CA HIS A 302 14.76 0.56 -0.27
C HIS A 302 15.32 -0.58 0.61
N ALA A 303 16.26 -1.38 0.08
CA ALA A 303 16.79 -2.53 0.81
C ALA A 303 17.82 -2.08 1.87
N PHE A 304 17.79 -2.74 3.02
CA PHE A 304 18.86 -2.61 4.01
C PHE A 304 20.09 -3.40 3.59
N ALA A 305 21.21 -3.12 4.24
CA ALA A 305 22.45 -3.87 3.99
C ALA A 305 22.26 -5.38 4.20
N THR A 306 22.95 -6.18 3.41
CA THR A 306 22.90 -7.64 3.49
C THR A 306 23.34 -8.15 4.87
N ASP A 307 22.44 -8.88 5.53
CA ASP A 307 22.70 -9.51 6.83
C ASP A 307 22.12 -10.94 6.81
N PRO A 308 22.96 -11.95 6.59
CA PRO A 308 22.50 -13.33 6.44
C PRO A 308 21.85 -13.90 7.70
N GLU A 309 22.28 -13.50 8.90
CA GLU A 309 21.72 -13.99 10.16
C GLU A 309 20.28 -13.50 10.35
N ARG A 310 20.06 -12.21 10.13
CA ARG A 310 18.74 -11.60 10.17
C ARG A 310 17.83 -12.15 9.06
N GLY A 311 18.38 -12.34 7.86
CA GLY A 311 17.67 -12.94 6.73
C GLY A 311 17.19 -14.35 7.04
N LEU A 312 18.06 -15.21 7.60
CA LEU A 312 17.74 -16.60 7.93
C LEU A 312 16.63 -16.68 9.00
N PHE A 313 16.70 -15.85 10.05
CA PHE A 313 15.66 -15.83 11.09
C PHE A 313 14.27 -15.47 10.51
N ILE A 314 14.21 -14.39 9.71
CA ILE A 314 12.93 -13.96 9.12
C ILE A 314 12.42 -15.01 8.13
N LEU A 315 13.30 -15.66 7.36
CA LEU A 315 12.92 -16.74 6.45
C LEU A 315 12.33 -17.93 7.20
N ALA A 316 12.97 -18.36 8.30
CA ALA A 316 12.46 -19.43 9.14
C ALA A 316 11.07 -19.07 9.74
N PHE A 317 10.94 -17.84 10.25
CA PHE A 317 9.66 -17.34 10.77
C PHE A 317 8.57 -17.32 9.70
N LEU A 318 8.89 -16.86 8.50
CA LEU A 318 7.99 -16.85 7.34
C LEU A 318 7.54 -18.27 6.98
N ILE A 319 8.46 -19.22 6.89
CA ILE A 319 8.16 -20.64 6.60
C ILE A 319 7.21 -21.21 7.67
N ILE A 320 7.44 -20.92 8.94
CA ILE A 320 6.58 -21.38 10.04
C ILE A 320 5.18 -20.80 9.91
N VAL A 321 5.05 -19.47 9.79
CA VAL A 321 3.74 -18.81 9.75
C VAL A 321 2.96 -19.21 8.51
N ILE A 322 3.58 -19.14 7.34
CA ILE A 322 2.93 -19.49 6.06
C ILE A 322 2.67 -21.00 6.00
N GLY A 323 3.65 -21.82 6.33
CA GLY A 323 3.53 -23.27 6.27
C GLY A 323 2.43 -23.81 7.20
N LEU A 324 2.38 -23.35 8.45
CA LEU A 324 1.31 -23.76 9.38
C LEU A 324 -0.07 -23.23 8.93
N SER A 325 -0.13 -22.05 8.33
CA SER A 325 -1.39 -21.48 7.82
C SER A 325 -1.95 -22.29 6.65
N PHE A 326 -1.09 -22.67 5.69
CA PHE A 326 -1.51 -23.51 4.56
C PHE A 326 -1.76 -24.96 4.98
N LEU A 327 -1.01 -25.50 5.93
CA LEU A 327 -1.29 -26.82 6.50
C LEU A 327 -2.66 -26.85 7.18
N LEU A 328 -2.98 -25.84 8.01
CA LEU A 328 -4.29 -25.69 8.62
C LEU A 328 -5.39 -25.52 7.56
N PHE A 329 -5.13 -24.73 6.53
CA PHE A 329 -6.04 -24.56 5.41
C PHE A 329 -6.30 -25.88 4.69
N ALA A 330 -5.27 -26.62 4.30
CA ALA A 330 -5.40 -27.90 3.62
C ALA A 330 -6.19 -28.93 4.46
N TRP A 331 -5.96 -28.95 5.79
CA TRP A 331 -6.67 -29.82 6.70
C TRP A 331 -8.16 -29.44 6.86
N ARG A 332 -8.47 -28.15 6.98
CA ARG A 332 -9.82 -27.67 7.35
C ARG A 332 -10.68 -27.26 6.16
N ALA A 333 -10.11 -26.90 5.02
CA ALA A 333 -10.86 -26.43 3.85
C ALA A 333 -11.92 -27.43 3.35
N PRO A 334 -11.68 -28.76 3.30
CA PRO A 334 -12.69 -29.73 2.87
C PRO A 334 -13.97 -29.70 3.72
N THR A 335 -13.89 -29.31 4.99
CA THR A 335 -15.05 -29.27 5.90
C THR A 335 -15.93 -28.04 5.72
N VAL A 336 -15.49 -27.04 4.95
CA VAL A 336 -16.16 -25.73 4.81
C VAL A 336 -17.31 -25.75 3.82
N GLY A 337 -17.30 -26.67 2.85
CA GLY A 337 -18.26 -26.75 1.76
C GLY A 337 -18.06 -25.67 0.68
N LEU A 338 -18.48 -25.97 -0.54
CA LEU A 338 -18.25 -25.12 -1.72
C LEU A 338 -19.13 -23.85 -1.74
N GLY A 339 -20.23 -23.81 -1.00
CA GLY A 339 -21.20 -22.72 -0.99
C GLY A 339 -22.31 -22.87 -2.04
N GLY A 340 -23.04 -21.78 -2.32
CA GLY A 340 -24.20 -21.79 -3.22
C GLY A 340 -23.82 -21.83 -4.71
N ASN A 341 -24.79 -22.20 -5.54
CA ASN A 341 -24.65 -22.24 -7.00
C ASN A 341 -24.95 -20.85 -7.62
N PHE A 342 -24.30 -20.57 -8.75
CA PHE A 342 -24.53 -19.37 -9.56
C PHE A 342 -24.34 -19.71 -11.05
N GLY A 343 -25.03 -18.94 -11.91
CA GLY A 343 -24.94 -19.11 -13.35
C GLY A 343 -23.63 -18.57 -13.93
N MET A 344 -23.29 -19.02 -15.13
CA MET A 344 -22.06 -18.61 -15.84
C MET A 344 -22.00 -17.09 -16.09
N ILE A 345 -23.15 -16.46 -16.40
CA ILE A 345 -23.28 -15.01 -16.51
C ILE A 345 -23.99 -14.49 -15.27
N SER A 346 -23.23 -14.07 -14.30
CA SER A 346 -23.70 -13.57 -13.00
C SER A 346 -22.68 -12.61 -12.41
N ARG A 347 -23.08 -11.83 -11.41
CA ARG A 347 -22.13 -10.99 -10.68
C ARG A 347 -21.07 -11.82 -9.97
N GLU A 348 -21.46 -12.99 -9.47
CA GLU A 348 -20.52 -13.93 -8.84
C GLU A 348 -19.44 -14.39 -9.82
N SER A 349 -19.81 -14.80 -11.03
CA SER A 349 -18.83 -15.24 -12.04
C SER A 349 -17.89 -14.12 -12.45
N MET A 350 -18.40 -12.89 -12.63
CA MET A 350 -17.56 -11.74 -12.95
C MET A 350 -16.58 -11.40 -11.83
N LEU A 351 -17.02 -11.50 -10.57
CA LEU A 351 -16.16 -11.31 -9.40
C LEU A 351 -15.15 -12.46 -9.24
N LEU A 352 -15.49 -13.68 -9.65
CA LEU A 352 -14.55 -14.79 -9.69
C LEU A 352 -13.45 -14.54 -10.72
N VAL A 353 -13.81 -14.15 -11.94
CA VAL A 353 -12.84 -13.84 -13.00
C VAL A 353 -11.97 -12.65 -12.59
N ASN A 354 -12.55 -11.60 -12.01
CA ASN A 354 -11.80 -10.48 -11.43
C ASN A 354 -10.76 -10.94 -10.40
N ASN A 355 -11.16 -11.83 -9.47
CA ASN A 355 -10.26 -12.34 -8.44
C ASN A 355 -9.15 -13.20 -9.05
N VAL A 356 -9.46 -14.03 -10.05
CA VAL A 356 -8.45 -14.82 -10.77
C VAL A 356 -7.46 -13.92 -11.49
N LEU A 357 -7.93 -12.90 -12.22
CA LEU A 357 -7.04 -11.95 -12.91
C LEU A 357 -6.13 -11.20 -11.94
N LEU A 358 -6.65 -10.75 -10.79
CA LEU A 358 -5.85 -10.10 -9.75
C LEU A 358 -4.78 -11.03 -9.16
N VAL A 359 -5.11 -12.30 -8.92
CA VAL A 359 -4.16 -13.29 -8.40
C VAL A 359 -3.12 -13.67 -9.46
N VAL A 360 -3.52 -13.80 -10.73
CA VAL A 360 -2.59 -14.05 -11.84
C VAL A 360 -1.64 -12.86 -12.03
N ALA A 361 -2.16 -11.62 -11.97
CA ALA A 361 -1.35 -10.42 -12.03
C ALA A 361 -0.35 -10.34 -10.86
N MET A 362 -0.80 -10.66 -9.64
CA MET A 362 0.09 -10.78 -8.47
C MET A 362 1.16 -11.87 -8.70
N GLY A 363 0.78 -13.03 -9.22
CA GLY A 363 1.72 -14.11 -9.54
C GLY A 363 2.76 -13.72 -10.58
N ALA A 364 2.36 -12.95 -11.60
CA ALA A 364 3.27 -12.40 -12.61
C ALA A 364 4.27 -11.40 -12.00
N VAL A 365 3.80 -10.52 -11.10
CA VAL A 365 4.68 -9.59 -10.36
C VAL A 365 5.61 -10.36 -9.44
N LEU A 366 5.11 -11.36 -8.71
CA LEU A 366 5.91 -12.21 -7.83
C LEU A 366 7.01 -12.95 -8.61
N LEU A 367 6.66 -13.54 -9.75
CA LEU A 367 7.60 -14.24 -10.61
C LEU A 367 8.72 -13.30 -11.10
N GLY A 368 8.35 -12.15 -11.67
CA GLY A 368 9.33 -11.16 -12.15
C GLY A 368 10.24 -10.64 -11.04
N THR A 369 9.71 -10.49 -9.82
CA THR A 369 10.47 -10.00 -8.65
C THR A 369 11.44 -11.06 -8.09
N LEU A 370 11.02 -12.33 -8.00
CA LEU A 370 11.82 -13.40 -7.39
C LEU A 370 12.69 -14.15 -8.40
N TYR A 371 12.40 -14.11 -9.69
CA TYR A 371 13.13 -14.87 -10.71
C TYR A 371 14.64 -14.58 -10.71
N PRO A 372 15.10 -13.32 -10.62
CA PRO A 372 16.53 -13.02 -10.48
C PRO A 372 17.17 -13.73 -9.27
N LEU A 373 16.47 -13.77 -8.13
CA LEU A 373 16.97 -14.44 -6.91
C LEU A 373 17.12 -15.95 -7.09
N PHE A 374 16.15 -16.59 -7.76
CA PHE A 374 16.24 -18.03 -8.05
C PHE A 374 17.44 -18.37 -8.93
N LEU A 375 17.69 -17.57 -9.95
CA LEU A 375 18.85 -17.79 -10.84
C LEU A 375 20.18 -17.58 -10.10
N ASP A 376 20.28 -16.54 -9.29
CA ASP A 376 21.49 -16.27 -8.48
C ASP A 376 21.72 -17.39 -7.46
N ALA A 377 20.69 -17.82 -6.74
CA ALA A 377 20.76 -18.93 -5.77
C ALA A 377 21.17 -20.27 -6.39
N LEU A 378 20.79 -20.51 -7.65
CA LEU A 378 21.17 -21.71 -8.40
C LEU A 378 22.51 -21.58 -9.13
N ASN A 379 23.21 -20.45 -9.01
CA ASN A 379 24.40 -20.10 -9.79
C ASN A 379 24.17 -20.21 -11.31
N ALA A 380 22.93 -19.97 -11.78
CA ALA A 380 22.53 -20.05 -13.18
C ALA A 380 22.71 -18.73 -13.95
N GLY A 381 23.39 -17.76 -13.35
CA GLY A 381 23.66 -16.43 -13.91
C GLY A 381 22.89 -15.31 -13.21
N LYS A 382 23.27 -14.07 -13.51
CA LYS A 382 22.62 -12.85 -12.99
C LYS A 382 21.82 -12.20 -14.10
N ILE A 383 20.54 -12.00 -13.86
CA ILE A 383 19.66 -11.25 -14.75
C ILE A 383 18.98 -10.12 -13.98
N SER A 384 18.55 -9.11 -14.71
CA SER A 384 17.69 -8.05 -14.21
C SER A 384 16.33 -8.11 -14.90
N VAL A 385 15.25 -8.10 -14.14
CA VAL A 385 13.88 -8.03 -14.64
C VAL A 385 13.35 -6.62 -14.36
N GLY A 386 13.07 -5.88 -15.42
CA GLY A 386 12.67 -4.48 -15.35
C GLY A 386 11.34 -4.17 -16.03
N PRO A 387 11.03 -2.88 -16.27
CA PRO A 387 9.78 -2.40 -16.85
C PRO A 387 9.31 -3.14 -18.10
N PRO A 388 10.19 -3.54 -19.07
CA PRO A 388 9.72 -4.24 -20.26
C PRO A 388 8.96 -5.54 -19.99
N TYR A 389 9.40 -6.32 -19.00
CA TYR A 389 8.68 -7.53 -18.60
C TYR A 389 7.32 -7.20 -17.97
N PHE A 390 7.31 -6.30 -16.98
CA PHE A 390 6.08 -5.96 -16.27
C PHE A 390 5.06 -5.29 -17.19
N ASP A 391 5.48 -4.40 -18.07
CA ASP A 391 4.61 -3.76 -19.05
C ASP A 391 3.99 -4.76 -20.02
N ALA A 392 4.77 -5.74 -20.47
CA ALA A 392 4.31 -6.75 -21.43
C ALA A 392 3.32 -7.76 -20.79
N VAL A 393 3.43 -8.03 -19.50
CA VAL A 393 2.60 -9.04 -18.82
C VAL A 393 1.45 -8.40 -18.04
N PHE A 394 1.73 -7.38 -17.23
CA PHE A 394 0.73 -6.76 -16.34
C PHE A 394 -0.32 -5.96 -17.13
N GLY A 395 0.09 -5.18 -18.12
CA GLY A 395 -0.82 -4.37 -18.94
C GLY A 395 -1.95 -5.18 -19.55
N PRO A 396 -1.67 -6.23 -20.36
CA PRO A 396 -2.70 -7.08 -20.97
C PRO A 396 -3.64 -7.75 -19.98
N LEU A 397 -3.15 -8.14 -18.77
CA LEU A 397 -3.99 -8.71 -17.72
C LEU A 397 -4.98 -7.71 -17.13
N MET A 398 -4.61 -6.42 -17.12
CA MET A 398 -5.47 -5.36 -16.59
C MET A 398 -6.60 -4.99 -17.56
N LEU A 399 -6.44 -5.16 -18.89
CA LEU A 399 -7.47 -4.80 -19.86
C LEU A 399 -8.82 -5.50 -19.61
N PRO A 400 -8.89 -6.87 -19.54
CA PRO A 400 -10.13 -7.55 -19.23
C PRO A 400 -10.65 -7.25 -17.82
N LEU A 401 -9.76 -7.02 -16.85
CA LEU A 401 -10.15 -6.67 -15.48
C LEU A 401 -10.89 -5.33 -15.46
N VAL A 402 -10.36 -4.29 -16.09
CA VAL A 402 -10.97 -2.96 -16.15
C VAL A 402 -12.28 -2.98 -16.97
N PHE A 403 -12.33 -3.79 -18.04
CA PHE A 403 -13.57 -4.02 -18.78
C PHE A 403 -14.66 -4.62 -17.87
N LEU A 404 -14.35 -5.68 -17.12
CA LEU A 404 -15.28 -6.30 -16.18
C LEU A 404 -15.71 -5.36 -15.05
N MET A 405 -14.88 -4.40 -14.68
CA MET A 405 -15.20 -3.38 -13.68
C MET A 405 -16.33 -2.45 -14.15
N GLY A 406 -16.44 -2.16 -15.45
CA GLY A 406 -17.57 -1.43 -16.03
C GLY A 406 -18.85 -2.30 -16.12
N VAL A 407 -18.71 -3.61 -16.33
CA VAL A 407 -19.84 -4.54 -16.53
C VAL A 407 -20.39 -5.08 -15.20
N GLY A 408 -19.50 -5.49 -14.27
CA GLY A 408 -19.83 -6.24 -13.06
C GLY A 408 -20.90 -5.61 -12.16
N PRO A 409 -20.87 -4.29 -11.89
CA PRO A 409 -21.90 -3.62 -11.07
C PRO A 409 -23.31 -3.74 -11.62
N LEU A 410 -23.49 -3.92 -12.92
CA LEU A 410 -24.78 -4.03 -13.61
C LEU A 410 -25.29 -5.48 -13.67
N ALA A 411 -24.41 -6.46 -13.56
CA ALA A 411 -24.79 -7.87 -13.55
C ALA A 411 -25.64 -8.21 -12.32
N ARG A 412 -26.67 -9.04 -12.50
CA ARG A 412 -27.51 -9.54 -11.41
C ARG A 412 -26.80 -10.67 -10.65
N TRP A 413 -27.16 -10.81 -9.36
CA TRP A 413 -26.76 -11.96 -8.57
C TRP A 413 -27.48 -13.22 -9.04
N LYS A 414 -26.82 -14.39 -8.93
CA LYS A 414 -27.21 -15.72 -9.37
C LYS A 414 -27.18 -15.88 -10.88
N GLU A 415 -27.90 -15.08 -11.62
CA GLU A 415 -28.02 -15.18 -13.08
C GLU A 415 -28.38 -13.82 -13.67
N ALA A 416 -27.74 -13.45 -14.76
CA ALA A 416 -28.00 -12.25 -15.53
C ALA A 416 -28.29 -12.63 -16.99
N ASP A 417 -29.31 -11.98 -17.59
CA ASP A 417 -29.60 -12.12 -19.02
C ASP A 417 -28.52 -11.37 -19.82
N PRO A 418 -27.72 -12.07 -20.65
CA PRO A 418 -26.64 -11.46 -21.42
C PRO A 418 -27.14 -10.44 -22.43
N LYS A 419 -28.31 -10.67 -23.05
CA LYS A 419 -28.89 -9.74 -24.04
C LYS A 419 -29.34 -8.44 -23.38
N GLN A 420 -29.98 -8.52 -22.21
CA GLN A 420 -30.40 -7.35 -21.46
C GLN A 420 -29.18 -6.55 -20.96
N LEU A 421 -28.16 -7.26 -20.47
CA LEU A 421 -26.91 -6.65 -20.00
C LEU A 421 -26.18 -5.92 -21.13
N ALA A 422 -25.99 -6.59 -22.28
CA ALA A 422 -25.38 -5.99 -23.45
C ALA A 422 -26.15 -4.76 -23.96
N LYS A 423 -27.50 -4.84 -24.01
CA LYS A 423 -28.34 -3.71 -24.41
C LYS A 423 -28.20 -2.51 -23.45
N SER A 424 -28.09 -2.76 -22.16
CA SER A 424 -27.93 -1.68 -21.16
C SER A 424 -26.56 -1.02 -21.22
N LEU A 425 -25.52 -1.76 -21.67
CA LEU A 425 -24.14 -1.27 -21.77
C LEU A 425 -23.79 -0.67 -23.14
N LEU A 426 -24.62 -0.91 -24.17
CA LEU A 426 -24.28 -0.51 -25.55
C LEU A 426 -24.02 0.98 -25.68
N TRP A 427 -24.91 1.83 -25.12
CA TRP A 427 -24.69 3.28 -25.16
C TRP A 427 -23.45 3.70 -24.39
N ALA A 428 -23.20 3.08 -23.23
CA ALA A 428 -22.05 3.35 -22.41
C ALA A 428 -20.75 3.02 -23.17
N MET A 429 -20.72 1.91 -23.89
CA MET A 429 -19.59 1.52 -24.72
C MET A 429 -19.39 2.50 -25.88
N ILE A 430 -20.44 2.86 -26.60
CA ILE A 430 -20.34 3.81 -27.72
C ILE A 430 -19.78 5.16 -27.25
N VAL A 431 -20.35 5.71 -26.16
CA VAL A 431 -19.88 6.97 -25.59
C VAL A 431 -18.43 6.86 -25.16
N SER A 432 -18.03 5.73 -24.55
CA SER A 432 -16.66 5.51 -24.08
C SER A 432 -15.66 5.42 -25.24
N ILE A 433 -16.04 4.79 -26.36
CA ILE A 433 -15.20 4.73 -27.56
C ILE A 433 -15.04 6.13 -28.16
N VAL A 434 -16.12 6.91 -28.26
CA VAL A 434 -16.06 8.29 -28.77
C VAL A 434 -15.18 9.17 -27.89
N LEU A 435 -15.37 9.13 -26.56
CA LEU A 435 -14.55 9.89 -25.62
C LEU A 435 -13.09 9.41 -25.62
N GLY A 436 -12.87 8.09 -25.67
CA GLY A 436 -11.55 7.49 -25.74
C GLY A 436 -10.78 7.89 -27.00
N ALA A 437 -11.47 7.97 -28.16
CA ALA A 437 -10.87 8.44 -29.41
C ALA A 437 -10.65 9.97 -29.43
N ALA A 438 -11.50 10.73 -28.77
CA ALA A 438 -11.33 12.18 -28.68
C ALA A 438 -10.04 12.58 -27.94
N VAL A 439 -9.60 11.79 -26.93
CA VAL A 439 -8.38 12.11 -26.17
C VAL A 439 -7.13 12.18 -27.04
N PRO A 440 -6.72 11.13 -27.79
CA PRO A 440 -5.52 11.20 -28.64
C PRO A 440 -5.66 12.22 -29.78
N LEU A 441 -6.87 12.47 -30.27
CA LEU A 441 -7.11 13.52 -31.29
C LEU A 441 -6.87 14.92 -30.71
N LEU A 442 -7.31 15.18 -29.48
CA LEU A 442 -7.09 16.45 -28.77
C LEU A 442 -5.63 16.65 -28.36
N MET A 443 -4.90 15.57 -28.11
CA MET A 443 -3.47 15.60 -27.80
C MET A 443 -2.59 15.84 -29.06
N GLY A 444 -3.16 15.76 -30.26
CA GLY A 444 -2.48 16.02 -31.54
C GLY A 444 -1.68 14.84 -32.11
N GLU A 445 -1.58 13.73 -31.41
CA GLU A 445 -0.88 12.52 -31.83
C GLU A 445 -1.68 11.26 -31.44
N TRP A 446 -1.88 10.35 -32.42
CA TRP A 446 -2.62 9.13 -32.17
C TRP A 446 -1.78 8.08 -31.45
N SER A 447 -2.28 7.59 -30.30
CA SER A 447 -1.70 6.49 -29.54
C SER A 447 -2.76 5.42 -29.24
N ASN A 448 -2.51 4.19 -29.71
CA ASN A 448 -3.41 3.05 -29.47
C ASN A 448 -3.55 2.74 -27.98
N TRP A 449 -2.48 2.86 -27.21
CA TRP A 449 -2.51 2.63 -25.75
C TRP A 449 -3.37 3.67 -25.03
N VAL A 450 -3.24 4.93 -25.41
CA VAL A 450 -4.07 6.00 -24.85
C VAL A 450 -5.53 5.80 -25.24
N PHE A 451 -5.81 5.48 -26.50
CA PHE A 451 -7.17 5.19 -26.96
C PHE A 451 -7.81 4.05 -26.16
N VAL A 452 -7.13 2.91 -26.03
CA VAL A 452 -7.66 1.74 -25.29
C VAL A 452 -7.79 2.03 -23.80
N GLY A 453 -6.75 2.60 -23.17
CA GLY A 453 -6.76 2.93 -21.76
C GLY A 453 -7.86 3.92 -21.39
N CYS A 454 -7.99 5.02 -22.15
CA CYS A 454 -9.04 6.02 -21.94
C CYS A 454 -10.43 5.46 -22.24
N THR A 455 -10.60 4.65 -23.29
CA THR A 455 -11.89 3.99 -23.59
C THR A 455 -12.34 3.13 -22.41
N LEU A 456 -11.46 2.31 -21.87
CA LEU A 456 -11.79 1.46 -20.71
C LEU A 456 -12.07 2.30 -19.44
N ALA A 457 -11.30 3.35 -19.20
CA ALA A 457 -11.53 4.25 -18.08
C ALA A 457 -12.90 4.95 -18.19
N PHE A 458 -13.23 5.50 -19.36
CA PHE A 458 -14.56 6.07 -19.59
C PHE A 458 -15.67 5.01 -19.51
N PHE A 459 -15.40 3.77 -19.91
CA PHE A 459 -16.38 2.69 -19.78
C PHE A 459 -16.71 2.36 -18.32
N VAL A 460 -15.74 2.44 -17.42
CA VAL A 460 -15.99 2.32 -15.97
C VAL A 460 -16.90 3.46 -15.47
N VAL A 461 -16.65 4.70 -15.91
CA VAL A 461 -17.44 5.85 -15.51
C VAL A 461 -18.87 5.79 -16.09
N THR A 462 -19.02 5.50 -17.37
CA THR A 462 -20.33 5.39 -18.04
C THR A 462 -21.13 4.19 -17.54
N GLY A 463 -20.46 3.08 -17.20
CA GLY A 463 -21.05 1.94 -16.51
C GLY A 463 -21.60 2.30 -15.12
N ALA A 464 -20.87 3.12 -14.37
CA ALA A 464 -21.37 3.65 -13.09
C ALA A 464 -22.60 4.56 -13.30
N VAL A 465 -22.58 5.43 -14.30
CA VAL A 465 -23.73 6.26 -14.67
C VAL A 465 -24.94 5.39 -15.02
N GLU A 466 -24.76 4.32 -15.80
CA GLU A 466 -25.87 3.40 -16.12
C GLU A 466 -26.39 2.68 -14.87
N ALA A 467 -25.52 2.28 -13.96
CA ALA A 467 -25.95 1.70 -12.69
C ALA A 467 -26.83 2.68 -11.87
N PHE A 468 -26.47 3.97 -11.83
CA PHE A 468 -27.31 5.01 -11.22
C PHE A 468 -28.61 5.21 -11.97
N ARG A 469 -28.61 5.26 -13.30
CA ARG A 469 -29.83 5.37 -14.12
C ARG A 469 -30.81 4.24 -13.83
N GLN A 470 -30.33 3.00 -13.72
CA GLN A 470 -31.16 1.85 -13.38
C GLN A 470 -31.76 1.97 -11.98
N GLN A 471 -31.01 2.46 -10.99
CA GLN A 471 -31.51 2.69 -9.63
C GLN A 471 -32.59 3.79 -9.58
N ILE A 472 -32.47 4.82 -10.42
CA ILE A 472 -33.46 5.91 -10.49
C ILE A 472 -34.73 5.46 -11.18
N ARG A 473 -34.66 4.61 -12.21
CA ARG A 473 -35.83 4.12 -12.96
C ARG A 473 -36.76 3.26 -12.13
N HIS A 474 -36.26 2.58 -11.10
CA HIS A 474 -37.01 1.66 -10.27
C HIS A 474 -37.34 2.30 -8.90
N GLY A 475 -38.54 2.02 -8.38
CA GLY A 475 -39.01 2.48 -7.06
C GLY A 475 -39.69 3.84 -7.06
N GLU A 476 -40.42 4.16 -5.97
CA GLU A 476 -41.16 5.38 -5.75
C GLU A 476 -40.30 6.47 -5.10
N GLY A 477 -40.63 7.75 -5.37
CA GLY A 477 -39.98 8.93 -4.78
C GLY A 477 -39.11 9.73 -5.75
N SER A 478 -38.63 10.90 -5.28
CA SER A 478 -37.75 11.78 -6.06
C SER A 478 -36.38 11.13 -6.35
N VAL A 479 -35.69 11.56 -7.41
CA VAL A 479 -34.36 11.12 -7.79
C VAL A 479 -33.40 11.21 -6.60
N VAL A 480 -33.39 12.35 -5.90
CA VAL A 480 -32.50 12.56 -4.74
C VAL A 480 -32.83 11.57 -3.62
N SER A 481 -34.12 11.33 -3.33
CA SER A 481 -34.51 10.35 -2.31
C SER A 481 -34.05 8.92 -2.65
N LYS A 482 -34.17 8.52 -3.91
CA LYS A 482 -33.74 7.20 -4.38
C LYS A 482 -32.22 7.01 -4.25
N LEU A 483 -31.45 8.02 -4.59
CA LEU A 483 -29.99 8.02 -4.47
C LEU A 483 -29.56 8.00 -2.99
N LEU A 484 -30.15 8.83 -2.13
CA LEU A 484 -29.81 8.90 -0.71
C LEU A 484 -30.18 7.61 0.06
N ARG A 485 -31.15 6.82 -0.42
CA ARG A 485 -31.51 5.51 0.16
C ARG A 485 -30.47 4.42 -0.14
N GLN A 486 -29.57 4.62 -1.11
CA GLN A 486 -28.55 3.62 -1.42
C GLN A 486 -27.57 3.47 -0.26
N PRO A 487 -27.12 2.22 0.02
CA PRO A 487 -26.13 1.97 1.06
C PRO A 487 -24.79 2.69 0.80
N ARG A 488 -24.10 3.10 1.85
CA ARG A 488 -22.78 3.74 1.73
C ARG A 488 -21.78 2.87 0.97
N ALA A 489 -21.83 1.54 1.15
CA ALA A 489 -20.98 0.63 0.40
C ALA A 489 -21.24 0.61 -1.11
N TYR A 490 -22.47 0.96 -1.56
CA TYR A 490 -22.78 1.12 -2.98
C TYR A 490 -22.08 2.35 -3.56
N TRP A 491 -22.22 3.50 -2.91
CA TRP A 491 -21.53 4.72 -3.28
C TRP A 491 -20.01 4.57 -3.23
N GLY A 492 -19.48 4.00 -2.14
CA GLY A 492 -18.06 3.81 -1.95
C GLY A 492 -17.43 2.93 -3.03
N MET A 493 -18.14 1.89 -3.48
CA MET A 493 -17.70 1.06 -4.61
C MET A 493 -17.57 1.89 -5.90
N HIS A 494 -18.58 2.67 -6.27
CA HIS A 494 -18.54 3.47 -7.49
C HIS A 494 -17.49 4.57 -7.42
N ILE A 495 -17.33 5.24 -6.27
CA ILE A 495 -16.28 6.25 -6.07
C ILE A 495 -14.90 5.60 -6.23
N ALA A 496 -14.66 4.43 -5.63
CA ALA A 496 -13.39 3.72 -5.76
C ALA A 496 -13.10 3.31 -7.22
N HIS A 497 -14.11 2.83 -7.95
CA HIS A 497 -13.96 2.47 -9.36
C HIS A 497 -13.69 3.70 -10.25
N ILE A 498 -14.34 4.84 -9.97
CA ILE A 498 -14.04 6.11 -10.65
C ILE A 498 -12.59 6.53 -10.35
N GLY A 499 -12.10 6.33 -9.12
CA GLY A 499 -10.71 6.56 -8.77
C GLY A 499 -9.74 5.74 -9.62
N VAL A 500 -10.05 4.46 -9.86
CA VAL A 500 -9.26 3.62 -10.79
C VAL A 500 -9.32 4.17 -12.22
N ALA A 501 -10.48 4.63 -12.69
CA ALA A 501 -10.59 5.23 -14.02
C ALA A 501 -9.72 6.49 -14.16
N VAL A 502 -9.72 7.37 -13.15
CA VAL A 502 -8.85 8.57 -13.11
C VAL A 502 -7.37 8.17 -13.11
N PHE A 503 -6.98 7.18 -12.30
CA PHE A 503 -5.63 6.62 -12.29
C PHE A 503 -5.20 6.12 -13.68
N ILE A 504 -6.04 5.35 -14.36
CA ILE A 504 -5.75 4.80 -15.70
C ILE A 504 -5.57 5.91 -16.74
N ILE A 505 -6.41 6.97 -16.69
CA ILE A 505 -6.25 8.11 -17.59
C ILE A 505 -4.89 8.77 -17.35
N GLY A 506 -4.50 9.00 -16.10
CA GLY A 506 -3.18 9.55 -15.77
C GLY A 506 -2.03 8.69 -16.31
N VAL A 507 -2.05 7.38 -16.06
CA VAL A 507 -1.03 6.44 -16.55
C VAL A 507 -0.98 6.42 -18.08
N ALA A 508 -2.13 6.35 -18.75
CA ALA A 508 -2.20 6.29 -20.21
C ALA A 508 -1.62 7.55 -20.86
N LEU A 509 -1.99 8.74 -20.33
CA LEU A 509 -1.54 10.02 -20.87
C LEU A 509 -0.05 10.27 -20.60
N VAL A 510 0.45 9.97 -19.41
CA VAL A 510 1.89 10.05 -19.11
C VAL A 510 2.67 9.15 -20.04
N LYS A 511 2.29 7.86 -20.12
CA LYS A 511 3.04 6.88 -20.93
C LYS A 511 2.95 7.16 -22.42
N GLY A 512 1.84 7.75 -22.89
CA GLY A 512 1.63 8.07 -24.30
C GLY A 512 2.29 9.37 -24.76
N TYR A 513 2.41 10.37 -23.90
CA TYR A 513 2.76 11.75 -24.32
C TYR A 513 3.81 12.44 -23.46
N GLN A 514 4.47 11.74 -22.53
CA GLN A 514 5.60 12.35 -21.83
C GLN A 514 6.73 12.64 -22.82
N SER A 515 7.41 13.75 -22.60
CA SER A 515 8.57 14.16 -23.38
C SER A 515 9.73 14.47 -22.46
N GLU A 516 10.94 14.09 -22.88
CA GLU A 516 12.17 14.32 -22.11
C GLU A 516 13.29 14.81 -23.01
N ARG A 517 14.20 15.58 -22.42
CA ARG A 517 15.46 15.99 -23.02
C ARG A 517 16.56 15.95 -21.95
N ASP A 518 17.59 15.16 -22.22
CA ASP A 518 18.84 15.16 -21.49
C ASP A 518 19.87 15.90 -22.34
N VAL A 519 20.32 17.05 -21.87
CA VAL A 519 21.19 17.95 -22.62
C VAL A 519 22.28 18.52 -21.73
N GLN A 520 23.42 18.84 -22.34
CA GLN A 520 24.40 19.73 -21.73
C GLN A 520 23.99 21.15 -22.02
N MET A 521 24.01 22.03 -21.01
CA MET A 521 23.65 23.44 -21.15
C MET A 521 24.73 24.35 -20.57
N PHE A 522 24.99 25.43 -21.28
CA PHE A 522 25.79 26.56 -20.82
C PHE A 522 24.89 27.73 -20.40
N VAL A 523 25.42 28.63 -19.58
CA VAL A 523 24.68 29.81 -19.13
C VAL A 523 24.18 30.64 -20.31
N GLY A 524 22.89 30.94 -20.33
CA GLY A 524 22.20 31.66 -21.40
C GLY A 524 21.58 30.76 -22.46
N GLU A 525 21.87 29.47 -22.47
CA GLU A 525 21.26 28.54 -23.43
C GLU A 525 19.82 28.17 -23.05
N THR A 526 19.08 27.72 -24.05
CA THR A 526 17.68 27.30 -23.90
C THR A 526 17.46 25.90 -24.42
N VAL A 527 16.58 25.13 -23.75
CA VAL A 527 16.07 23.85 -24.22
C VAL A 527 14.53 23.89 -24.25
N THR A 528 13.93 23.35 -25.30
CA THR A 528 12.47 23.30 -25.45
C THR A 528 11.98 21.86 -25.39
N VAL A 529 10.98 21.60 -24.51
CA VAL A 529 10.34 20.30 -24.30
C VAL A 529 8.82 20.50 -24.31
N ALA A 530 8.12 19.87 -25.24
CA ALA A 530 6.65 19.95 -25.39
C ALA A 530 6.09 21.40 -25.36
N GLY A 531 6.77 22.34 -26.01
CA GLY A 531 6.38 23.76 -26.08
C GLY A 531 6.75 24.60 -24.86
N TYR A 532 7.39 24.02 -23.84
CA TYR A 532 7.98 24.73 -22.72
C TYR A 532 9.46 24.97 -22.99
N THR A 533 9.91 26.20 -22.82
CA THR A 533 11.32 26.60 -23.00
C THR A 533 11.94 26.90 -21.63
N PHE A 534 13.06 26.26 -21.35
CA PHE A 534 13.88 26.44 -20.16
C PHE A 534 15.13 27.19 -20.55
N GLU A 535 15.33 28.38 -20.01
CA GLU A 535 16.54 29.18 -20.18
C GLU A 535 17.42 29.02 -18.93
N PHE A 536 18.64 28.52 -19.09
CA PHE A 536 19.57 28.32 -17.99
C PHE A 536 20.31 29.62 -17.65
N LYS A 537 20.08 30.15 -16.44
CA LYS A 537 20.69 31.40 -15.95
C LYS A 537 22.01 31.18 -15.21
N GLY A 538 22.30 29.96 -14.78
CA GLY A 538 23.53 29.62 -14.07
C GLY A 538 23.31 28.84 -12.78
N VAL A 539 24.38 28.64 -12.04
CA VAL A 539 24.37 27.90 -10.77
C VAL A 539 24.97 28.74 -9.67
N THR A 540 24.34 28.77 -8.51
CA THR A 540 24.82 29.42 -7.30
C THR A 540 25.01 28.43 -6.18
N SER A 541 26.08 28.56 -5.40
CA SER A 541 26.27 27.72 -4.22
C SER A 541 25.42 28.24 -3.06
N THR A 542 24.66 27.36 -2.43
CA THR A 542 23.83 27.66 -1.26
C THR A 542 24.13 26.70 -0.12
N ARG A 543 23.75 27.08 1.12
CA ARG A 543 23.98 26.25 2.31
C ARG A 543 22.67 26.01 3.03
N GLY A 544 22.34 24.71 3.25
CA GLY A 544 21.26 24.27 4.10
C GLY A 544 21.70 23.99 5.54
N ALA A 545 20.83 23.36 6.32
CA ALA A 545 21.10 23.06 7.74
C ALA A 545 22.30 22.10 7.92
N ASN A 546 22.38 21.04 7.08
CA ASN A 546 23.41 20.01 7.15
C ASN A 546 23.98 19.62 5.77
N TYR A 547 23.81 20.51 4.76
CA TYR A 547 24.35 20.31 3.40
C TYR A 547 24.78 21.61 2.75
N THR A 548 25.60 21.51 1.70
CA THR A 548 25.77 22.54 0.67
C THR A 548 25.08 22.09 -0.60
N ALA A 549 24.60 23.03 -1.40
CA ALA A 549 23.96 22.70 -2.68
C ALA A 549 24.43 23.63 -3.79
N ASP A 550 24.61 23.05 -4.97
CA ASP A 550 24.67 23.76 -6.23
C ASP A 550 23.23 23.95 -6.72
N ARG A 551 22.75 25.20 -6.69
CA ARG A 551 21.38 25.58 -7.03
C ARG A 551 21.34 26.19 -8.42
N GLY A 552 20.71 25.48 -9.36
CA GLY A 552 20.46 25.96 -10.70
C GLY A 552 19.31 26.98 -10.74
N GLU A 553 19.37 27.91 -11.69
CA GLU A 553 18.28 28.83 -11.98
C GLU A 553 17.83 28.66 -13.44
N PHE A 554 16.56 28.31 -13.63
CA PHE A 554 15.94 28.09 -14.93
C PHE A 554 14.69 28.95 -15.09
N VAL A 555 14.68 29.85 -16.06
CA VAL A 555 13.47 30.60 -16.41
C VAL A 555 12.61 29.76 -17.36
N LEU A 556 11.45 29.37 -16.86
CA LEU A 556 10.46 28.60 -17.63
C LEU A 556 9.53 29.54 -18.37
N SER A 557 9.40 29.35 -19.68
CA SER A 557 8.48 30.12 -20.53
C SER A 557 7.69 29.22 -21.47
N ARG A 558 6.55 29.71 -21.95
CA ARG A 558 5.73 29.08 -22.99
C ARG A 558 5.16 30.17 -23.90
N ASP A 559 5.26 29.98 -25.20
CA ASP A 559 4.78 30.94 -26.21
C ASP A 559 5.30 32.37 -25.96
N GLY A 560 6.57 32.50 -25.57
CA GLY A 560 7.23 33.76 -25.26
C GLY A 560 6.84 34.40 -23.93
N LYS A 561 5.93 33.80 -23.15
CA LYS A 561 5.51 34.28 -21.83
C LYS A 561 6.25 33.53 -20.71
N VAL A 562 6.94 34.26 -19.83
CA VAL A 562 7.55 33.69 -18.64
C VAL A 562 6.45 33.21 -17.69
N LEU A 563 6.58 31.95 -17.23
CA LEU A 563 5.65 31.29 -16.33
C LEU A 563 6.16 31.30 -14.89
N GLU A 564 7.43 30.92 -14.69
CA GLU A 564 8.02 30.70 -13.36
C GLU A 564 9.55 30.58 -13.48
N THR A 565 10.27 30.80 -12.39
CA THR A 565 11.69 30.45 -12.28
C THR A 565 11.84 29.21 -11.42
N LEU A 566 12.47 28.18 -11.95
CA LEU A 566 12.66 26.88 -11.31
C LEU A 566 14.08 26.77 -10.74
N HIS A 567 14.23 26.19 -9.56
CA HIS A 567 15.49 26.09 -8.85
C HIS A 567 15.81 24.64 -8.44
N PRO A 568 16.27 23.78 -9.37
CA PRO A 568 16.76 22.45 -9.00
C PRO A 568 18.08 22.56 -8.23
N GLU A 569 18.31 21.62 -7.29
CA GLU A 569 19.50 21.60 -6.46
C GLU A 569 20.28 20.29 -6.61
N LYS A 570 21.61 20.39 -6.44
CA LYS A 570 22.50 19.24 -6.25
C LYS A 570 23.09 19.34 -4.85
N ARG A 571 22.58 18.55 -3.90
CA ARG A 571 22.93 18.64 -2.48
C ARG A 571 24.07 17.69 -2.12
N LYS A 572 25.02 18.19 -1.34
CA LYS A 572 26.10 17.42 -0.73
C LYS A 572 26.02 17.57 0.79
N TYR A 573 25.71 16.47 1.46
CA TYR A 573 25.55 16.43 2.93
C TYR A 573 26.91 16.38 3.62
N PHE A 574 27.06 17.10 4.76
CA PHE A 574 28.37 17.28 5.43
C PHE A 574 28.92 16.00 6.03
N SER A 575 28.06 15.15 6.56
CA SER A 575 28.40 13.94 7.29
C SER A 575 28.37 12.67 6.43
N SER A 576 28.03 12.78 5.15
CA SER A 576 27.92 11.64 4.23
C SER A 576 28.96 11.70 3.14
N ASN A 577 29.71 10.59 2.97
CA ASN A 577 30.56 10.36 1.78
C ASN A 577 29.75 9.87 0.57
N SER A 578 28.41 9.93 0.63
CA SER A 578 27.53 9.54 -0.48
C SER A 578 27.65 10.49 -1.67
N MET A 579 27.22 10.01 -2.84
CA MET A 579 27.11 10.87 -4.02
C MET A 579 26.13 12.02 -3.76
N PRO A 580 26.35 13.20 -4.37
CA PRO A 580 25.43 14.32 -4.23
C PRO A 580 24.01 13.95 -4.68
N MET A 581 23.03 14.34 -3.88
CA MET A 581 21.60 14.13 -4.17
C MET A 581 21.09 15.17 -5.16
N THR A 582 20.17 14.73 -6.02
CA THR A 582 19.50 15.60 -7.00
C THR A 582 18.10 15.92 -6.52
N GLU A 583 17.84 17.21 -6.28
CA GLU A 583 16.52 17.75 -5.95
C GLU A 583 15.96 18.41 -7.20
N ALA A 584 14.91 17.84 -7.73
CA ALA A 584 14.28 18.38 -8.93
C ALA A 584 13.40 19.59 -8.60
N ALA A 585 13.32 20.54 -9.52
CA ALA A 585 12.32 21.60 -9.46
C ALA A 585 11.15 21.26 -10.38
N ILE A 586 9.93 21.25 -9.83
CA ILE A 586 8.73 20.80 -10.52
C ILE A 586 7.65 21.88 -10.44
N ARG A 587 7.16 22.30 -11.59
CA ARG A 587 5.94 23.08 -11.70
C ARG A 587 4.76 22.16 -11.86
N HIS A 588 3.96 22.04 -10.81
CA HIS A 588 2.74 21.21 -10.80
C HIS A 588 1.56 21.91 -11.47
N SER A 589 0.79 21.14 -12.27
CA SER A 589 -0.45 21.58 -12.88
C SER A 589 -1.44 20.42 -12.99
N ILE A 590 -2.75 20.73 -13.05
CA ILE A 590 -3.80 19.73 -13.29
C ILE A 590 -3.65 19.07 -14.66
N THR A 591 -3.12 19.82 -15.64
CA THR A 591 -2.91 19.33 -17.03
C THR A 591 -1.57 18.66 -17.24
N GLY A 592 -0.67 18.70 -16.24
CA GLY A 592 0.63 18.03 -16.29
C GLY A 592 1.71 18.83 -15.60
N ASP A 593 2.80 18.15 -15.30
CA ASP A 593 3.95 18.71 -14.62
C ASP A 593 5.06 19.04 -15.62
N VAL A 594 5.77 20.12 -15.32
CA VAL A 594 7.02 20.52 -15.98
C VAL A 594 8.14 20.39 -14.97
N TYR A 595 9.15 19.62 -15.31
CA TYR A 595 10.16 19.14 -14.38
C TYR A 595 11.56 19.47 -14.92
N VAL A 596 12.47 19.96 -14.09
CA VAL A 596 13.89 20.13 -14.40
C VAL A 596 14.76 19.61 -13.27
N SER A 597 15.80 18.87 -13.58
CA SER A 597 16.83 18.45 -12.61
C SER A 597 18.22 18.83 -13.08
N LEU A 598 19.09 19.20 -12.10
CA LEU A 598 20.49 19.54 -12.31
C LEU A 598 21.34 18.28 -12.09
N GLY A 599 22.08 17.87 -13.11
CA GLY A 599 22.99 16.74 -13.08
C GLY A 599 24.37 17.10 -12.54
N VAL A 600 25.42 16.67 -13.24
CA VAL A 600 26.81 16.94 -12.88
C VAL A 600 27.39 18.04 -13.77
N PRO A 601 28.36 18.83 -13.25
CA PRO A 601 29.10 19.75 -14.09
C PRO A 601 29.96 19.01 -15.10
N THR A 602 30.11 19.54 -16.29
CA THR A 602 30.94 19.00 -17.35
C THR A 602 32.32 19.66 -17.33
N SER A 603 33.33 19.02 -17.90
CA SER A 603 34.72 19.49 -17.88
C SER A 603 34.95 20.82 -18.62
N ASP A 604 34.03 21.21 -19.50
CA ASP A 604 34.04 22.41 -20.33
C ASP A 604 33.19 23.57 -19.74
N GLY A 605 32.71 23.43 -18.51
CA GLY A 605 31.99 24.47 -17.78
C GLY A 605 30.48 24.48 -17.97
N GLY A 606 29.93 23.51 -18.71
CA GLY A 606 28.48 23.28 -18.81
C GLY A 606 27.93 22.42 -17.68
N TRP A 607 26.63 22.20 -17.70
CA TRP A 607 25.93 21.30 -16.76
C TRP A 607 25.04 20.32 -17.53
N VAL A 608 25.01 19.07 -17.07
CA VAL A 608 24.00 18.12 -17.53
C VAL A 608 22.65 18.54 -16.96
N VAL A 609 21.66 18.71 -17.81
CA VAL A 609 20.30 19.13 -17.43
C VAL A 609 19.31 18.14 -18.01
N ARG A 610 18.39 17.73 -17.17
CA ARG A 610 17.30 16.85 -17.58
C ARG A 610 15.97 17.59 -17.44
N ALA A 611 15.25 17.76 -18.54
CA ALA A 611 13.98 18.45 -18.59
C ALA A 611 12.86 17.53 -19.07
N TYR A 612 11.71 17.53 -18.36
CA TYR A 612 10.55 16.72 -18.69
C TYR A 612 9.27 17.55 -18.79
N SER A 613 8.37 17.08 -19.66
CA SER A 613 6.95 17.40 -19.64
C SER A 613 6.15 16.12 -19.42
N LYS A 614 5.34 16.09 -18.36
CA LYS A 614 4.57 14.92 -17.92
C LYS A 614 3.07 15.25 -17.89
N PRO A 615 2.35 15.06 -19.01
CA PRO A 615 0.94 15.42 -19.08
C PRO A 615 0.11 14.56 -18.14
N TYR A 616 -0.74 15.21 -17.35
CA TYR A 616 -1.71 14.60 -16.43
C TYR A 616 -1.13 13.62 -15.38
N VAL A 617 0.15 13.69 -15.09
CA VAL A 617 0.80 12.79 -14.09
C VAL A 617 0.13 12.86 -12.72
N THR A 618 -0.31 14.02 -12.29
CA THR A 618 -1.01 14.26 -11.01
C THR A 618 -2.30 13.44 -10.88
N TRP A 619 -2.94 13.06 -12.01
CA TRP A 619 -4.15 12.23 -12.02
C TRP A 619 -3.91 10.81 -11.48
N ILE A 620 -2.67 10.32 -11.55
CA ILE A 620 -2.26 9.03 -10.97
C ILE A 620 -2.54 9.05 -9.46
N TRP A 621 -2.05 10.06 -8.75
CA TRP A 621 -2.23 10.17 -7.30
C TRP A 621 -3.65 10.61 -6.90
N PHE A 622 -4.29 11.48 -7.69
CA PHE A 622 -5.70 11.82 -7.49
C PHE A 622 -6.60 10.59 -7.61
N GLY A 623 -6.35 9.70 -8.56
CA GLY A 623 -7.05 8.43 -8.68
C GLY A 623 -6.94 7.60 -7.40
N CYS A 624 -5.76 7.49 -6.81
CA CYS A 624 -5.53 6.78 -5.55
C CYS A 624 -6.25 7.42 -4.35
N ILE A 625 -6.28 8.76 -4.28
CA ILE A 625 -7.02 9.49 -3.25
C ILE A 625 -8.53 9.22 -3.39
N ILE A 626 -9.09 9.28 -4.61
CA ILE A 626 -10.49 9.00 -4.88
C ILE A 626 -10.83 7.54 -4.53
N MET A 627 -9.95 6.56 -4.87
CA MET A 627 -10.11 5.17 -4.45
C MET A 627 -10.21 5.05 -2.92
N SER A 628 -9.33 5.74 -2.20
CA SER A 628 -9.28 5.74 -0.73
C SER A 628 -10.53 6.37 -0.12
N ILE A 629 -11.03 7.48 -0.67
CA ILE A 629 -12.30 8.10 -0.26
C ILE A 629 -13.46 7.13 -0.47
N GLY A 630 -13.51 6.44 -1.61
CA GLY A 630 -14.50 5.40 -1.88
C GLY A 630 -14.45 4.26 -0.86
N GLY A 631 -13.26 3.79 -0.54
CA GLY A 631 -13.03 2.80 0.50
C GLY A 631 -13.51 3.24 1.88
N LEU A 632 -13.16 4.47 2.31
CA LEU A 632 -13.63 5.07 3.58
C LEU A 632 -15.15 5.16 3.64
N TRP A 633 -15.77 5.59 2.54
CA TRP A 633 -17.23 5.67 2.44
C TRP A 633 -17.87 4.29 2.58
N ALA A 634 -17.30 3.28 1.90
CA ALA A 634 -17.76 1.90 2.01
C ALA A 634 -17.57 1.31 3.42
N ALA A 635 -16.41 1.53 4.05
CA ALA A 635 -16.12 1.05 5.40
C ALA A 635 -17.03 1.69 6.47
N SER A 636 -17.53 2.91 6.23
CA SER A 636 -18.44 3.63 7.12
C SER A 636 -19.90 3.11 7.07
N ASP A 637 -20.22 2.10 6.25
CA ASP A 637 -21.58 1.59 6.10
C ASP A 637 -22.14 1.05 7.42
N ARG A 638 -23.32 1.56 7.81
CA ARG A 638 -23.97 1.21 9.08
C ARG A 638 -24.31 -0.29 9.19
N ARG A 639 -24.37 -1.02 8.08
CA ARG A 639 -24.66 -2.46 8.06
C ARG A 639 -23.51 -3.29 8.65
N PHE A 640 -22.29 -2.77 8.69
CA PHE A 640 -21.16 -3.39 9.38
C PHE A 640 -21.18 -3.17 10.89
N ARG A 641 -22.01 -2.22 11.39
CA ARG A 641 -22.26 -2.05 12.82
C ARG A 641 -23.37 -3.04 13.20
N SER A 642 -23.10 -3.96 14.15
CA SER A 642 -24.08 -4.95 14.59
C SER A 642 -25.39 -4.27 14.96
N LYS A 643 -26.53 -4.69 14.39
CA LYS A 643 -27.84 -4.37 14.96
C LYS A 643 -27.86 -4.95 16.38
N LYS A 644 -28.04 -4.13 17.40
CA LYS A 644 -28.49 -4.61 18.72
C LYS A 644 -29.70 -5.51 18.46
N ARG A 645 -29.58 -6.76 18.87
CA ARG A 645 -30.62 -7.77 18.71
C ARG A 645 -31.91 -7.25 19.31
N LYS A 646 -32.89 -6.88 18.46
CA LYS A 646 -34.29 -6.63 18.86
C LYS A 646 -34.97 -7.93 19.34
N ASP A 647 -34.28 -9.05 19.20
CA ASP A 647 -34.81 -10.39 19.48
C ASP A 647 -34.89 -10.75 20.96
N ALA A 648 -34.31 -9.96 21.87
CA ALA A 648 -34.44 -10.20 23.31
C ALA A 648 -35.82 -9.81 23.88
N LYS A 649 -36.60 -8.99 23.17
CA LYS A 649 -37.95 -8.61 23.60
C LYS A 649 -39.04 -9.59 23.12
N THR A 650 -38.80 -10.36 22.08
CA THR A 650 -39.78 -11.35 21.57
C THR A 650 -39.68 -12.69 22.28
N GLN A 651 -38.51 -13.05 22.82
CA GLN A 651 -38.37 -14.26 23.65
C GLN A 651 -38.79 -14.07 25.11
N ALA A 652 -38.81 -12.85 25.63
CA ALA A 652 -39.35 -12.54 26.96
C ALA A 652 -40.86 -12.32 26.97
N ALA A 653 -41.54 -12.30 25.79
CA ALA A 653 -42.97 -12.19 25.70
C ALA A 653 -43.67 -13.54 25.37
N VAL A 654 -42.89 -14.65 25.30
CA VAL A 654 -43.39 -16.02 25.05
C VAL A 654 -42.94 -16.98 26.16
N ALA A 655 -42.24 -16.48 27.19
CA ALA A 655 -42.06 -17.16 28.49
C ALA A 655 -42.90 -16.38 29.52
#